data_ca1f08ad127cc236a73a459820a8fd39
#
_entry.id   ca1f08ad127cc236a73a459820a8fd39
#
_cell.length_a   1.000
_cell.length_b   1.000
_cell.length_c   1.000
_cell.angle_alpha   90.00
_cell.angle_beta   90.00
_cell.angle_gamma   90.00
#
_symmetry.space_group_name_H-M   'P 1'
#
loop_
_entity.id
_entity.type
_entity.pdbx_description
1 polymer ?
#
loop_
_entity_poly.entity_id
_entity_poly.type
_entity_poly.pdbx_seq_one_letter_code
_entity_poly.pdbx_strand_id
1 'polypeptide(L)'
;MKRIILIATALLAGIGLYAQQMPPIPVDEAVRIGQLENGLTYYIRHNEEPKGQANFYIAQKVGSILENEEQRGLAHFLEHMCFNGTENFPGNSLISYLESIGVKFGAQLNAYTSIDETVYNIDNVPVAKYPTSIDSCLLILHDWAGALLLQDNEIDKERGVIHEEWRSRQNAQMRMFDKILPAVYPNNKYGVRMPIGLMEVVDNFPYDVLRSYYHTWYRPDQQGIVVVGDVDVDAVEAKIKEVFSTLPAAAPDAPERVYTQVEDNEAPIIVTATDKEQPYAMTYIFLKHPAIPNEAKATMDYAILQYVNNMVASMANARIAEMTQAADPDFMDAGIEDGDFFLSKTCGAYTGVVVYDENQMSRAVKSLYREMLRIVRNGFTASEYERARADYMSSLESAYNQREKKDSREYCSELVRHFIDNEPIPGIENEFALMSQLAPNIPVELINQLVAEEFDIENNLVVVNMLPEKEGLVYPTDAEILDALESVKAEEIAPYEDQVSDKPLVSKLRKAGKVKSSEEALFGYKKITLSNGVNVYFKSTELNKDEVLVRAFSRGGTSLYSDSEAITLSSVSDLMEIGGLGDFSSTELTKALAGKKVGTEPYVNITEEGINGYSTPKDIETLFQLYYLYFTKLRSDDQAFASWKTKTSAALANVQAQPMTAFSDSLANVVYTNPLRARSMKYEEVEKVDYKRAMAIAKERFSNAADFNFVITGNLKEEELLPLLCKYVGSLPTKKAREHYNSVIDYKSGVNNCEFVKEMQDPMVLNFFMYNAPAVYNLKEDLTMDLLSSTLELILHEEIREKEGGTYGISASASINPEPIKKATLQIVYQTDPARYEYLNSRVEEIVKEFAVSGPRAEDIAKTKANMVKNHEENLQNNAYWSGLMQRYIRYGVDFFDGYNETLESITADDIKAALNQIIEAGNYATVVMVGEKK
;
A
#
# COMPACT_ATOMS: atom_id res chain seq x y z
N MET A 1 31.30 13.66 1.36
CA MET A 1 31.74 13.12 2.64
C MET A 1 32.77 13.98 3.37
N LYS A 2 34.03 14.23 2.88
CA LYS A 2 35.01 15.06 3.62
C LYS A 2 34.51 16.49 3.92
N ARG A 3 33.63 17.07 3.12
CA ARG A 3 33.05 18.39 3.32
C ARG A 3 31.87 18.39 4.26
N ILE A 4 31.02 17.34 4.24
CA ILE A 4 29.92 17.14 5.21
C ILE A 4 30.49 17.01 6.62
N ILE A 5 31.57 16.29 6.79
CA ILE A 5 32.31 16.18 8.09
C ILE A 5 32.78 17.56 8.57
N LEU A 6 33.25 18.44 7.68
CA LEU A 6 33.66 19.79 8.03
C LEU A 6 32.49 20.70 8.46
N ILE A 7 31.32 20.53 7.87
CA ILE A 7 30.12 21.35 8.12
C ILE A 7 29.42 20.91 9.39
N ALA A 8 29.27 19.60 9.62
CA ALA A 8 28.77 19.05 10.88
C ALA A 8 29.68 19.44 12.06
N THR A 9 30.98 19.44 11.85
CA THR A 9 31.98 19.88 12.85
C THR A 9 31.87 21.38 13.15
N ALA A 10 31.53 22.21 12.17
CA ALA A 10 31.35 23.66 12.35
C ALA A 10 30.08 24.03 13.14
N LEU A 11 28.98 23.27 12.92
CA LEU A 11 27.72 23.43 13.67
C LEU A 11 27.86 23.06 15.15
N LEU A 12 28.61 22.02 15.46
CA LEU A 12 28.84 21.54 16.81
C LEU A 12 29.85 22.38 17.59
N ALA A 13 30.75 23.08 16.90
CA ALA A 13 31.63 24.07 17.51
C ALA A 13 30.85 25.26 18.13
N GLY A 14 29.64 25.56 17.60
CA GLY A 14 28.72 26.55 18.20
C GLY A 14 28.04 26.07 19.49
N ILE A 15 28.00 24.75 19.72
CA ILE A 15 27.36 24.14 20.90
C ILE A 15 28.40 23.81 22.01
N GLY A 16 29.68 24.13 21.81
CA GLY A 16 30.71 23.93 22.84
C GLY A 16 31.21 22.49 22.99
N LEU A 17 30.91 21.61 22.02
CA LEU A 17 31.49 20.27 21.94
C LEU A 17 32.78 20.32 21.10
N TYR A 18 33.92 20.09 21.74
CA TYR A 18 35.21 19.98 21.10
C TYR A 18 35.20 18.96 19.97
N ALA A 19 36.11 19.10 19.01
CA ALA A 19 36.34 18.23 17.85
C ALA A 19 36.70 16.77 18.27
N GLN A 20 35.79 16.08 18.91
CA GLN A 20 35.73 14.64 19.02
C GLN A 20 34.90 14.10 17.86
N GLN A 21 35.35 13.01 17.24
CA GLN A 21 34.51 12.23 16.32
C GLN A 21 33.12 12.08 16.95
N MET A 22 32.08 12.45 16.21
CA MET A 22 30.71 12.20 16.67
C MET A 22 30.54 10.72 17.02
N PRO A 23 29.80 10.39 18.09
CA PRO A 23 29.56 8.99 18.40
C PRO A 23 28.77 8.34 17.25
N PRO A 24 28.93 7.03 17.07
CA PRO A 24 28.08 6.30 16.12
C PRO A 24 26.60 6.41 16.54
N ILE A 25 25.69 6.21 15.59
CA ILE A 25 24.27 6.06 15.89
C ILE A 25 24.11 4.90 16.88
N PRO A 26 23.38 5.06 17.99
CA PRO A 26 23.16 3.97 18.92
C PRO A 26 22.37 2.85 18.25
N VAL A 27 22.62 1.62 18.65
CA VAL A 27 21.80 0.44 18.29
C VAL A 27 20.77 0.25 19.40
N ASP A 28 19.54 -0.11 19.04
CA ASP A 28 18.47 -0.42 19.99
C ASP A 28 18.90 -1.56 20.94
N GLU A 29 18.99 -1.26 22.24
CA GLU A 29 19.41 -2.22 23.27
C GLU A 29 18.44 -3.40 23.45
N ALA A 30 17.19 -3.25 22.98
CA ALA A 30 16.20 -4.33 23.01
C ALA A 30 16.45 -5.39 21.93
N VAL A 31 17.34 -5.12 20.97
CA VAL A 31 17.67 -6.07 19.90
C VAL A 31 18.91 -6.88 20.28
N ARG A 32 18.74 -8.19 20.39
CA ARG A 32 19.85 -9.15 20.50
C ARG A 32 20.40 -9.44 19.12
N ILE A 33 21.64 -9.05 18.85
CA ILE A 33 22.36 -9.32 17.60
C ILE A 33 23.50 -10.28 17.88
N GLY A 34 23.66 -11.28 17.01
CA GLY A 34 24.78 -12.21 17.09
C GLY A 34 25.15 -12.81 15.74
N GLN A 35 26.32 -13.44 15.71
CA GLN A 35 26.80 -14.19 14.54
C GLN A 35 27.33 -15.55 14.97
N LEU A 36 26.98 -16.60 14.22
CA LEU A 36 27.46 -17.93 14.45
C LEU A 36 28.86 -18.14 13.82
N GLU A 37 29.57 -19.17 14.24
CA GLU A 37 30.91 -19.52 13.70
C GLU A 37 30.90 -19.80 12.18
N ASN A 38 29.75 -20.27 11.65
CA ASN A 38 29.58 -20.51 10.20
C ASN A 38 29.25 -19.24 9.41
N GLY A 39 29.15 -18.06 10.05
CA GLY A 39 28.92 -16.78 9.44
C GLY A 39 27.46 -16.28 9.49
N LEU A 40 26.49 -17.12 9.87
CA LEU A 40 25.07 -16.73 9.93
C LEU A 40 24.86 -15.64 10.98
N THR A 41 24.17 -14.58 10.61
CA THR A 41 23.78 -13.48 11.50
C THR A 41 22.37 -13.70 12.03
N TYR A 42 22.09 -13.32 13.27
CA TYR A 42 20.74 -13.36 13.81
C TYR A 42 20.39 -12.11 14.60
N TYR A 43 19.08 -11.81 14.59
CA TYR A 43 18.44 -10.71 15.31
C TYR A 43 17.26 -11.26 16.09
N ILE A 44 17.16 -10.91 17.37
CA ILE A 44 16.03 -11.32 18.21
C ILE A 44 15.55 -10.10 18.99
N ARG A 45 14.24 -9.85 18.99
CA ARG A 45 13.63 -8.79 19.78
C ARG A 45 12.36 -9.30 20.44
N HIS A 46 12.21 -9.06 21.75
CA HIS A 46 10.92 -9.25 22.40
C HIS A 46 9.99 -8.08 22.07
N ASN A 47 8.75 -8.40 21.66
CA ASN A 47 7.68 -7.44 21.41
C ASN A 47 6.31 -8.13 21.60
N GLU A 48 5.41 -7.52 22.39
CA GLU A 48 4.08 -8.09 22.69
C GLU A 48 2.98 -7.58 21.73
N GLU A 49 3.32 -7.11 20.54
CA GLU A 49 2.33 -6.58 19.60
C GLU A 49 2.48 -7.29 18.23
N PRO A 50 1.53 -8.18 17.87
CA PRO A 50 0.41 -8.69 18.66
C PRO A 50 0.86 -9.62 19.80
N LYS A 51 0.17 -9.55 20.93
CA LYS A 51 0.48 -10.37 22.10
C LYS A 51 0.29 -11.86 21.83
N GLY A 52 1.21 -12.68 22.35
CA GLY A 52 1.18 -14.14 22.21
C GLY A 52 1.58 -14.63 20.82
N GLN A 53 2.10 -13.76 19.95
CA GLN A 53 2.51 -14.07 18.59
C GLN A 53 3.96 -13.69 18.33
N ALA A 54 4.56 -14.30 17.29
CA ALA A 54 5.91 -14.01 16.86
C ALA A 54 6.06 -14.15 15.35
N ASN A 55 7.03 -13.44 14.80
CA ASN A 55 7.38 -13.43 13.38
C ASN A 55 8.78 -14.05 13.21
N PHE A 56 8.95 -14.82 12.14
CA PHE A 56 10.17 -15.55 11.83
C PHE A 56 10.57 -15.24 10.38
N TYR A 57 11.72 -14.59 10.18
CA TYR A 57 12.21 -14.22 8.86
C TYR A 57 13.58 -14.80 8.62
N ILE A 58 13.86 -15.18 7.37
CA ILE A 58 15.22 -15.37 6.87
C ILE A 58 15.43 -14.42 5.69
N ALA A 59 16.41 -13.54 5.84
CA ALA A 59 16.85 -12.63 4.80
C ALA A 59 18.14 -13.13 4.17
N GLN A 60 18.21 -13.07 2.86
CA GLN A 60 19.36 -13.54 2.09
C GLN A 60 19.92 -12.38 1.25
N LYS A 61 21.23 -12.13 1.35
CA LYS A 61 21.96 -11.23 0.45
C LYS A 61 22.17 -11.88 -0.93
N VAL A 62 21.12 -12.52 -1.43
CA VAL A 62 21.10 -13.33 -2.66
C VAL A 62 19.88 -12.96 -3.46
N GLY A 63 20.07 -12.52 -4.71
CA GLY A 63 19.02 -12.17 -5.64
C GLY A 63 19.47 -12.40 -7.08
N SER A 64 18.66 -11.98 -8.03
CA SER A 64 18.88 -12.23 -9.46
C SER A 64 20.20 -11.65 -10.01
N ILE A 65 20.78 -10.63 -9.35
CA ILE A 65 22.09 -10.04 -9.74
C ILE A 65 23.23 -11.08 -9.74
N LEU A 66 23.12 -12.14 -8.94
CA LEU A 66 24.12 -13.19 -8.81
C LEU A 66 24.03 -14.26 -9.90
N GLU A 67 22.93 -14.28 -10.65
CA GLU A 67 22.71 -15.23 -11.74
C GLU A 67 23.75 -15.05 -12.86
N ASN A 68 24.13 -16.17 -13.50
CA ASN A 68 24.79 -16.16 -14.80
C ASN A 68 23.72 -16.21 -15.92
N GLU A 69 24.14 -16.30 -17.20
CA GLU A 69 23.21 -16.26 -18.33
C GLU A 69 22.27 -17.46 -18.38
N GLU A 70 22.71 -18.65 -17.97
CA GLU A 70 21.90 -19.87 -17.96
C GLU A 70 21.00 -20.00 -16.71
N GLN A 71 21.12 -19.03 -15.77
CA GLN A 71 20.39 -19.01 -14.50
C GLN A 71 19.35 -17.89 -14.43
N ARG A 72 19.12 -17.13 -15.50
CA ARG A 72 18.24 -15.96 -15.47
C ARG A 72 16.79 -16.34 -15.13
N GLY A 73 16.35 -15.98 -13.91
CA GLY A 73 15.05 -16.31 -13.33
C GLY A 73 15.14 -17.38 -12.24
N LEU A 74 16.32 -17.98 -11.99
CA LEU A 74 16.44 -19.06 -11.01
C LEU A 74 16.47 -18.60 -9.57
N ALA A 75 16.82 -17.36 -9.28
CA ALA A 75 16.68 -16.78 -7.95
C ALA A 75 15.22 -16.79 -7.51
N HIS A 76 14.31 -16.32 -8.37
CA HIS A 76 12.87 -16.31 -8.15
C HIS A 76 12.28 -17.73 -8.18
N PHE A 77 12.72 -18.57 -9.13
CA PHE A 77 12.29 -19.97 -9.16
C PHE A 77 12.64 -20.72 -7.87
N LEU A 78 13.82 -20.45 -7.30
CA LEU A 78 14.25 -21.03 -6.03
C LEU A 78 13.38 -20.57 -4.85
N GLU A 79 12.92 -19.32 -4.88
CA GLU A 79 11.95 -18.82 -3.90
C GLU A 79 10.71 -19.71 -3.86
N HIS A 80 10.08 -20.00 -5.00
CA HIS A 80 8.93 -20.90 -5.11
C HIS A 80 9.25 -22.30 -4.57
N MET A 81 10.42 -22.83 -4.91
CA MET A 81 10.83 -24.18 -4.48
C MET A 81 10.99 -24.32 -2.96
N CYS A 82 11.15 -23.22 -2.23
CA CYS A 82 11.16 -23.23 -0.77
C CYS A 82 9.82 -23.69 -0.17
N PHE A 83 8.72 -23.58 -0.93
CA PHE A 83 7.39 -24.03 -0.52
C PHE A 83 7.04 -25.44 -1.07
N ASN A 84 7.89 -26.02 -1.94
CA ASN A 84 7.62 -27.27 -2.67
C ASN A 84 8.40 -28.48 -2.12
N GLY A 85 8.75 -28.42 -0.84
CA GLY A 85 9.32 -29.54 -0.11
C GLY A 85 10.75 -29.35 0.36
N THR A 86 10.92 -29.57 1.66
CA THR A 86 12.19 -29.54 2.36
C THR A 86 12.46 -30.90 3.03
N GLU A 87 13.67 -31.10 3.60
CA GLU A 87 14.03 -32.34 4.25
C GLU A 87 13.07 -32.72 5.39
N ASN A 88 12.67 -31.74 6.22
CA ASN A 88 11.79 -31.98 7.35
C ASN A 88 10.31 -31.79 7.01
N PHE A 89 10.00 -31.06 5.93
CA PHE A 89 8.64 -30.78 5.48
C PHE A 89 8.48 -31.15 3.98
N PRO A 90 8.33 -32.46 3.64
CA PRO A 90 8.22 -32.88 2.26
C PRO A 90 6.89 -32.48 1.61
N GLY A 91 6.94 -32.12 0.33
CA GLY A 91 5.79 -31.69 -0.45
C GLY A 91 5.14 -30.43 0.15
N ASN A 92 3.81 -30.43 0.31
CA ASN A 92 3.04 -29.29 0.84
C ASN A 92 2.89 -29.32 2.39
N SER A 93 3.65 -30.14 3.11
CA SER A 93 3.46 -30.34 4.56
C SER A 93 3.81 -29.10 5.39
N LEU A 94 4.71 -28.23 4.91
CA LEU A 94 5.06 -26.94 5.53
C LEU A 94 3.83 -26.01 5.58
N ILE A 95 3.21 -25.77 4.44
CA ILE A 95 2.03 -24.92 4.32
C ILE A 95 0.89 -25.49 5.15
N SER A 96 0.61 -26.79 5.00
CA SER A 96 -0.44 -27.47 5.75
C SER A 96 -0.24 -27.38 7.28
N TYR A 97 0.99 -27.49 7.76
CA TYR A 97 1.30 -27.31 9.18
C TYR A 97 1.01 -25.88 9.64
N LEU A 98 1.52 -24.89 8.96
CA LEU A 98 1.33 -23.48 9.34
C LEU A 98 -0.14 -23.06 9.28
N GLU A 99 -0.88 -23.49 8.27
CA GLU A 99 -2.33 -23.26 8.20
C GLU A 99 -3.08 -23.94 9.33
N SER A 100 -2.64 -25.13 9.79
CA SER A 100 -3.29 -25.83 10.92
C SER A 100 -3.22 -25.06 12.22
N ILE A 101 -2.28 -24.14 12.37
CA ILE A 101 -2.12 -23.26 13.54
C ILE A 101 -2.63 -21.85 13.28
N GLY A 102 -3.26 -21.59 12.12
CA GLY A 102 -3.88 -20.31 11.77
C GLY A 102 -2.97 -19.30 11.04
N VAL A 103 -1.86 -19.76 10.46
CA VAL A 103 -0.99 -18.93 9.58
C VAL A 103 -1.36 -19.22 8.14
N LYS A 104 -1.98 -18.26 7.46
CA LYS A 104 -2.49 -18.43 6.08
C LYS A 104 -1.40 -18.18 5.05
N PHE A 105 -1.24 -19.09 4.07
CA PHE A 105 -0.36 -18.90 2.92
C PHE A 105 -0.80 -17.69 2.07
N GLY A 106 0.16 -16.93 1.57
CA GLY A 106 -0.04 -15.70 0.81
C GLY A 106 -0.39 -14.45 1.64
N ALA A 107 -0.80 -14.63 2.92
CA ALA A 107 -1.11 -13.52 3.82
C ALA A 107 -0.10 -13.38 4.96
N GLN A 108 0.20 -14.45 5.68
CA GLN A 108 1.16 -14.48 6.78
C GLN A 108 2.40 -15.33 6.49
N LEU A 109 2.32 -16.26 5.55
CA LEU A 109 3.45 -17.02 5.03
C LEU A 109 3.71 -16.53 3.62
N ASN A 110 4.85 -15.88 3.38
CA ASN A 110 5.16 -15.27 2.09
C ASN A 110 6.67 -15.20 1.86
N ALA A 111 7.06 -14.75 0.65
CA ALA A 111 8.43 -14.46 0.29
C ALA A 111 8.47 -13.41 -0.83
N TYR A 112 9.64 -12.84 -1.07
CA TYR A 112 9.91 -12.05 -2.26
C TYR A 112 11.36 -12.18 -2.70
N THR A 113 11.58 -12.13 -4.01
CA THR A 113 12.89 -12.04 -4.64
C THR A 113 13.06 -10.69 -5.33
N SER A 114 14.13 -10.01 -5.01
CA SER A 114 14.57 -8.77 -5.66
C SER A 114 15.87 -9.02 -6.46
N ILE A 115 16.42 -7.96 -7.03
CA ILE A 115 17.68 -8.02 -7.75
C ILE A 115 18.82 -8.40 -6.80
N ASP A 116 18.87 -7.83 -5.59
CA ASP A 116 19.96 -7.96 -4.66
C ASP A 116 19.68 -8.87 -3.45
N GLU A 117 18.44 -9.28 -3.24
CA GLU A 117 18.01 -9.98 -2.02
C GLU A 117 16.83 -10.91 -2.23
N THR A 118 16.68 -11.88 -1.35
CA THR A 118 15.48 -12.73 -1.19
C THR A 118 15.12 -12.83 0.28
N VAL A 119 13.86 -12.66 0.63
CA VAL A 119 13.39 -12.71 2.02
C VAL A 119 12.16 -13.61 2.11
N TYR A 120 12.15 -14.47 3.12
CA TYR A 120 11.02 -15.34 3.46
C TYR A 120 10.52 -14.97 4.84
N ASN A 121 9.20 -14.96 5.02
CA ASN A 121 8.57 -14.57 6.28
C ASN A 121 7.44 -15.50 6.69
N ILE A 122 7.34 -15.71 8.01
CA ILE A 122 6.23 -16.38 8.68
C ILE A 122 5.73 -15.41 9.75
N ASP A 123 4.61 -14.75 9.49
CA ASP A 123 4.08 -13.70 10.35
C ASP A 123 3.00 -14.20 11.30
N ASN A 124 2.91 -13.54 12.44
CA ASN A 124 1.80 -13.69 13.38
C ASN A 124 1.57 -15.16 13.83
N VAL A 125 2.67 -15.90 14.05
CA VAL A 125 2.61 -17.27 14.56
C VAL A 125 2.12 -17.26 16.00
N PRO A 126 1.03 -17.97 16.36
CA PRO A 126 0.42 -17.91 17.70
C PRO A 126 1.22 -18.76 18.72
N VAL A 127 2.43 -18.29 19.06
CA VAL A 127 3.42 -19.01 19.90
C VAL A 127 2.94 -19.25 21.33
N ALA A 128 2.10 -18.38 21.88
CA ALA A 128 1.52 -18.59 23.20
C ALA A 128 0.54 -19.78 23.23
N LYS A 129 -0.24 -19.97 22.15
CA LYS A 129 -1.18 -21.08 21.99
C LYS A 129 -0.49 -22.37 21.59
N TYR A 130 0.53 -22.28 20.77
CA TYR A 130 1.30 -23.40 20.25
C TYR A 130 2.81 -23.21 20.51
N PRO A 131 3.31 -23.39 21.76
CA PRO A 131 4.70 -23.10 22.11
C PRO A 131 5.74 -23.87 21.28
N THR A 132 5.40 -25.06 20.78
CA THR A 132 6.27 -25.86 19.90
C THR A 132 6.40 -25.27 18.50
N SER A 133 5.57 -24.31 18.13
CA SER A 133 5.66 -23.65 16.82
C SER A 133 6.95 -22.84 16.66
N ILE A 134 7.57 -22.38 17.74
CA ILE A 134 8.88 -21.71 17.70
C ILE A 134 9.93 -22.66 17.11
N ASP A 135 9.99 -23.91 17.64
CA ASP A 135 10.93 -24.92 17.15
C ASP A 135 10.63 -25.27 15.68
N SER A 136 9.34 -25.41 15.34
CA SER A 136 8.95 -25.73 13.97
C SER A 136 9.27 -24.60 12.99
N CYS A 137 9.01 -23.35 13.35
CA CYS A 137 9.33 -22.20 12.49
C CYS A 137 10.84 -22.04 12.30
N LEU A 138 11.64 -22.20 13.37
CA LEU A 138 13.11 -22.18 13.25
C LEU A 138 13.62 -23.34 12.38
N LEU A 139 13.00 -24.52 12.46
CA LEU A 139 13.33 -25.63 11.57
C LEU A 139 12.96 -25.37 10.12
N ILE A 140 11.82 -24.69 9.86
CA ILE A 140 11.45 -24.24 8.51
C ILE A 140 12.49 -23.26 7.96
N LEU A 141 12.90 -22.25 8.75
CA LEU A 141 13.95 -21.32 8.32
C LEU A 141 15.29 -22.03 8.07
N HIS A 142 15.63 -23.02 8.88
CA HIS A 142 16.83 -23.86 8.69
C HIS A 142 16.75 -24.62 7.35
N ASP A 143 15.60 -25.22 7.06
CA ASP A 143 15.42 -25.98 5.84
C ASP A 143 15.48 -25.08 4.60
N TRP A 144 14.92 -23.89 4.67
CA TRP A 144 15.07 -22.89 3.61
C TRP A 144 16.53 -22.46 3.43
N ALA A 145 17.26 -22.36 4.54
CA ALA A 145 18.68 -21.98 4.51
C ALA A 145 19.59 -23.02 3.82
N GLY A 146 19.33 -24.32 4.00
CA GLY A 146 20.29 -25.32 3.57
C GLY A 146 19.77 -26.76 3.31
N ALA A 147 18.43 -26.99 3.33
CA ALA A 147 17.88 -28.35 3.26
C ALA A 147 16.66 -28.49 2.30
N LEU A 148 16.68 -27.76 1.17
CA LEU A 148 15.68 -27.93 0.12
C LEU A 148 15.88 -29.25 -0.63
N LEU A 149 14.78 -29.93 -0.96
CA LEU A 149 14.82 -31.20 -1.72
C LEU A 149 15.05 -31.00 -3.21
N LEU A 150 14.50 -29.93 -3.80
CA LEU A 150 14.61 -29.58 -5.22
C LEU A 150 14.35 -30.79 -6.13
N GLN A 151 13.22 -31.49 -5.91
CA GLN A 151 12.84 -32.69 -6.63
C GLN A 151 12.46 -32.35 -8.09
N ASP A 152 12.92 -33.17 -9.03
CA ASP A 152 12.71 -32.96 -10.48
C ASP A 152 11.23 -32.78 -10.85
N ASN A 153 10.36 -33.60 -10.29
CA ASN A 153 8.92 -33.54 -10.53
C ASN A 153 8.25 -32.27 -9.99
N GLU A 154 8.74 -31.72 -8.88
CA GLU A 154 8.21 -30.46 -8.33
C GLU A 154 8.74 -29.26 -9.13
N ILE A 155 10.01 -29.31 -9.56
CA ILE A 155 10.57 -28.30 -10.48
C ILE A 155 9.74 -28.23 -11.76
N ASP A 156 9.42 -29.39 -12.36
CA ASP A 156 8.64 -29.40 -13.62
C ASP A 156 7.21 -28.87 -13.46
N LYS A 157 6.57 -29.11 -12.32
CA LYS A 157 5.26 -28.51 -12.01
C LYS A 157 5.35 -26.99 -11.87
N GLU A 158 6.38 -26.52 -11.17
CA GLU A 158 6.52 -25.10 -10.86
C GLU A 158 6.84 -24.24 -12.09
N ARG A 159 7.43 -24.80 -13.16
CA ARG A 159 7.64 -24.08 -14.43
C ARG A 159 6.34 -23.47 -14.95
N GLY A 160 5.23 -24.22 -14.90
CA GLY A 160 3.92 -23.72 -15.33
C GLY A 160 3.41 -22.58 -14.46
N VAL A 161 3.60 -22.65 -13.14
CA VAL A 161 3.18 -21.61 -12.20
C VAL A 161 3.96 -20.31 -12.43
N ILE A 162 5.29 -20.39 -12.57
CA ILE A 162 6.15 -19.24 -12.89
C ILE A 162 5.77 -18.63 -14.24
N HIS A 163 5.44 -19.46 -15.22
CA HIS A 163 5.01 -18.98 -16.55
C HIS A 163 3.69 -18.21 -16.47
N GLU A 164 2.71 -18.69 -15.69
CA GLU A 164 1.46 -17.96 -15.47
C GLU A 164 1.67 -16.70 -14.63
N GLU A 165 2.61 -16.70 -13.68
CA GLU A 165 3.00 -15.49 -12.97
C GLU A 165 3.62 -14.46 -13.91
N TRP A 166 4.58 -14.86 -14.75
CA TRP A 166 5.15 -13.98 -15.77
C TRP A 166 4.04 -13.36 -16.62
N ARG A 167 3.09 -14.18 -17.12
CA ARG A 167 1.96 -13.70 -17.90
C ARG A 167 1.11 -12.69 -17.14
N SER A 168 0.85 -12.93 -15.86
CA SER A 168 0.03 -12.06 -15.02
C SER A 168 0.68 -10.70 -14.75
N ARG A 169 2.00 -10.67 -14.73
CA ARG A 169 2.79 -9.46 -14.48
C ARG A 169 3.11 -8.68 -15.76
N GLN A 170 2.86 -9.26 -16.96
CA GLN A 170 3.10 -8.57 -18.23
C GLN A 170 2.13 -7.39 -18.39
N ASN A 171 2.68 -6.21 -18.49
CA ASN A 171 1.98 -4.96 -18.73
C ASN A 171 2.88 -3.99 -19.50
N ALA A 172 2.36 -2.83 -19.88
CA ALA A 172 3.12 -1.82 -20.61
C ALA A 172 4.43 -1.45 -19.92
N GLN A 173 4.42 -1.29 -18.58
CA GLN A 173 5.60 -0.91 -17.82
C GLN A 173 6.70 -1.97 -17.89
N MET A 174 6.36 -3.25 -17.71
CA MET A 174 7.35 -4.34 -17.78
C MET A 174 7.97 -4.43 -19.17
N ARG A 175 7.17 -4.37 -20.23
CA ARG A 175 7.69 -4.38 -21.61
C ARG A 175 8.58 -3.17 -21.92
N MET A 176 8.30 -2.02 -21.33
CA MET A 176 9.14 -0.84 -21.47
C MET A 176 10.44 -0.97 -20.67
N PHE A 177 10.39 -1.56 -19.47
CA PHE A 177 11.60 -1.83 -18.68
C PHE A 177 12.57 -2.76 -19.41
N ASP A 178 12.10 -3.77 -20.13
CA ASP A 178 12.96 -4.63 -20.97
C ASP A 178 13.76 -3.85 -22.01
N LYS A 179 13.23 -2.71 -22.47
CA LYS A 179 13.90 -1.81 -23.41
C LYS A 179 14.77 -0.76 -22.72
N ILE A 180 14.31 -0.24 -21.60
CA ILE A 180 14.92 0.88 -20.85
C ILE A 180 16.15 0.40 -20.08
N LEU A 181 16.05 -0.67 -19.32
CA LEU A 181 17.08 -1.08 -18.37
C LEU A 181 18.43 -1.35 -19.03
N PRO A 182 18.53 -2.05 -20.18
CA PRO A 182 19.84 -2.25 -20.85
C PRO A 182 20.49 -0.96 -21.34
N ALA A 183 19.69 0.07 -21.63
CA ALA A 183 20.19 1.37 -22.08
C ALA A 183 20.60 2.28 -20.91
N VAL A 184 19.87 2.22 -19.80
CA VAL A 184 20.15 2.96 -18.56
C VAL A 184 21.36 2.36 -17.82
N TYR A 185 21.55 1.05 -17.90
CA TYR A 185 22.64 0.30 -17.29
C TYR A 185 23.50 -0.42 -18.37
N PRO A 186 24.20 0.32 -19.22
CA PRO A 186 24.94 -0.28 -20.34
C PRO A 186 26.05 -1.23 -19.83
N ASN A 187 26.07 -2.45 -20.36
CA ASN A 187 27.03 -3.50 -19.98
C ASN A 187 27.01 -3.88 -18.47
N ASN A 188 25.91 -3.63 -17.78
CA ASN A 188 25.76 -3.86 -16.35
C ASN A 188 24.65 -4.89 -16.09
N LYS A 189 24.79 -5.68 -15.05
CA LYS A 189 23.81 -6.72 -14.69
C LYS A 189 22.46 -6.15 -14.31
N TYR A 190 22.38 -4.96 -13.69
CA TYR A 190 21.11 -4.29 -13.41
C TYR A 190 20.24 -4.08 -14.66
N GLY A 191 20.85 -3.95 -15.83
CA GLY A 191 20.15 -3.82 -17.10
C GLY A 191 19.47 -5.11 -17.60
N VAL A 192 19.81 -6.29 -17.05
CA VAL A 192 19.38 -7.58 -17.63
C VAL A 192 19.02 -8.65 -16.58
N ARG A 193 18.93 -8.31 -15.32
CA ARG A 193 18.70 -9.27 -14.22
C ARG A 193 17.39 -8.99 -13.46
N MET A 194 16.30 -8.73 -14.19
CA MET A 194 14.98 -8.71 -13.55
C MET A 194 14.67 -10.09 -12.94
N PRO A 195 14.14 -10.16 -11.72
CA PRO A 195 13.96 -11.41 -10.97
C PRO A 195 13.12 -12.49 -11.69
N ILE A 196 12.08 -12.07 -12.44
CA ILE A 196 11.24 -13.01 -13.20
C ILE A 196 12.02 -13.76 -14.29
N GLY A 197 13.15 -13.20 -14.73
CA GLY A 197 14.11 -13.81 -15.64
C GLY A 197 13.60 -13.95 -17.07
N LEU A 198 14.10 -14.98 -17.75
CA LEU A 198 13.76 -15.32 -19.13
C LEU A 198 12.96 -16.61 -19.17
N MET A 199 11.76 -16.59 -19.74
CA MET A 199 10.94 -17.79 -19.85
C MET A 199 11.63 -18.92 -20.65
N GLU A 200 12.46 -18.56 -21.65
CA GLU A 200 13.26 -19.55 -22.36
C GLU A 200 14.22 -20.32 -21.41
N VAL A 201 14.77 -19.65 -20.40
CA VAL A 201 15.59 -20.30 -19.36
C VAL A 201 14.68 -21.07 -18.42
N VAL A 202 13.63 -20.45 -17.88
CA VAL A 202 12.69 -21.06 -16.93
C VAL A 202 12.10 -22.38 -17.46
N ASP A 203 11.71 -22.41 -18.73
CA ASP A 203 11.12 -23.60 -19.35
C ASP A 203 12.13 -24.74 -19.58
N ASN A 204 13.42 -24.42 -19.75
CA ASN A 204 14.39 -25.37 -20.30
C ASN A 204 15.63 -25.63 -19.43
N PHE A 205 15.83 -24.93 -18.30
CA PHE A 205 17.03 -25.13 -17.48
C PHE A 205 17.13 -26.58 -17.00
N PRO A 206 18.34 -27.18 -17.02
CA PRO A 206 18.59 -28.48 -16.39
C PRO A 206 18.48 -28.38 -14.87
N TYR A 207 17.91 -29.37 -14.19
CA TYR A 207 17.70 -29.34 -12.74
C TYR A 207 18.96 -29.02 -11.94
N ASP A 208 20.11 -29.52 -12.38
CA ASP A 208 21.40 -29.29 -11.72
C ASP A 208 21.85 -27.82 -11.77
N VAL A 209 21.35 -27.04 -12.72
CA VAL A 209 21.64 -25.59 -12.78
C VAL A 209 20.97 -24.84 -11.63
N LEU A 210 19.72 -25.18 -11.29
CA LEU A 210 19.03 -24.67 -10.12
C LEU A 210 19.69 -25.11 -8.84
N ARG A 211 20.00 -26.41 -8.71
CA ARG A 211 20.73 -26.96 -7.56
C ARG A 211 22.08 -26.29 -7.38
N SER A 212 22.81 -26.04 -8.45
CA SER A 212 24.10 -25.34 -8.42
C SER A 212 23.95 -23.92 -7.91
N TYR A 213 22.90 -23.18 -8.35
CA TYR A 213 22.62 -21.84 -7.84
C TYR A 213 22.35 -21.87 -6.33
N TYR A 214 21.50 -22.78 -5.87
CA TYR A 214 21.18 -22.95 -4.45
C TYR A 214 22.44 -23.24 -3.62
N HIS A 215 23.19 -24.26 -3.94
CA HIS A 215 24.39 -24.67 -3.17
C HIS A 215 25.52 -23.60 -3.24
N THR A 216 25.54 -22.77 -4.25
CA THR A 216 26.55 -21.71 -4.37
C THR A 216 26.24 -20.53 -3.48
N TRP A 217 24.97 -20.10 -3.43
CA TRP A 217 24.61 -18.82 -2.85
C TRP A 217 23.84 -18.92 -1.52
N TYR A 218 23.04 -19.99 -1.28
CA TYR A 218 22.32 -20.18 -0.03
C TYR A 218 23.28 -20.77 1.02
N ARG A 219 23.98 -19.89 1.70
CA ARG A 219 25.02 -20.25 2.67
C ARG A 219 25.00 -19.26 3.85
N PRO A 220 25.40 -19.68 5.06
CA PRO A 220 25.24 -18.93 6.29
C PRO A 220 25.81 -17.50 6.28
N ASP A 221 26.95 -17.27 5.61
CA ASP A 221 27.58 -15.95 5.53
C ASP A 221 26.76 -14.92 4.70
N GLN A 222 25.74 -15.35 3.95
CA GLN A 222 24.81 -14.53 3.21
C GLN A 222 23.42 -14.46 3.86
N GLN A 223 23.24 -15.09 5.03
CA GLN A 223 21.93 -15.29 5.66
C GLN A 223 21.80 -14.57 6.98
N GLY A 224 20.62 -13.94 7.20
CA GLY A 224 20.23 -13.34 8.46
C GLY A 224 18.89 -13.88 8.95
N ILE A 225 18.85 -14.40 10.18
CA ILE A 225 17.62 -14.83 10.86
C ILE A 225 17.09 -13.66 11.69
N VAL A 226 15.80 -13.37 11.57
CA VAL A 226 15.13 -12.35 12.38
C VAL A 226 13.94 -12.98 13.09
N VAL A 227 13.89 -12.83 14.41
CA VAL A 227 12.76 -13.28 15.24
C VAL A 227 12.29 -12.13 16.12
N VAL A 228 11.06 -11.71 15.91
CA VAL A 228 10.44 -10.62 16.70
C VAL A 228 9.06 -11.05 17.18
N GLY A 229 8.78 -10.91 18.46
CA GLY A 229 7.45 -11.19 18.99
C GLY A 229 7.46 -11.48 20.49
N ASP A 230 6.36 -12.03 20.97
CA ASP A 230 6.19 -12.42 22.39
C ASP A 230 6.96 -13.72 22.71
N VAL A 231 8.28 -13.59 22.72
CA VAL A 231 9.21 -14.72 22.90
C VAL A 231 10.25 -14.43 23.99
N ASP A 232 10.76 -15.47 24.60
CA ASP A 232 11.96 -15.40 25.45
C ASP A 232 13.21 -15.33 24.58
N VAL A 233 13.90 -14.19 24.62
CA VAL A 233 15.07 -13.89 23.77
C VAL A 233 16.20 -14.89 23.99
N ASP A 234 16.49 -15.27 25.25
CA ASP A 234 17.59 -16.17 25.57
C ASP A 234 17.28 -17.62 25.14
N ALA A 235 16.02 -18.03 25.27
CA ALA A 235 15.56 -19.35 24.81
C ALA A 235 15.62 -19.43 23.26
N VAL A 236 15.17 -18.41 22.54
CA VAL A 236 15.22 -18.36 21.08
C VAL A 236 16.68 -18.32 20.61
N GLU A 237 17.55 -17.53 21.25
CA GLU A 237 18.98 -17.49 20.91
C GLU A 237 19.64 -18.87 21.06
N ALA A 238 19.34 -19.57 22.15
CA ALA A 238 19.86 -20.92 22.38
C ALA A 238 19.41 -21.88 21.27
N LYS A 239 18.14 -21.79 20.85
CA LYS A 239 17.59 -22.60 19.75
C LYS A 239 18.21 -22.27 18.40
N ILE A 240 18.38 -21.00 18.07
CA ILE A 240 19.07 -20.56 16.85
C ILE A 240 20.48 -21.13 16.82
N LYS A 241 21.24 -21.05 17.93
CA LYS A 241 22.56 -21.64 18.04
C LYS A 241 22.55 -23.15 17.86
N GLU A 242 21.57 -23.86 18.44
CA GLU A 242 21.42 -25.31 18.30
C GLU A 242 21.14 -25.72 16.85
N VAL A 243 20.15 -25.09 16.23
CA VAL A 243 19.63 -25.51 14.92
C VAL A 243 20.56 -25.08 13.79
N PHE A 244 20.94 -23.79 13.74
CA PHE A 244 21.67 -23.23 12.60
C PHE A 244 23.19 -23.50 12.63
N SER A 245 23.77 -23.90 13.76
CA SER A 245 25.18 -24.33 13.79
C SER A 245 25.41 -25.66 13.04
N THR A 246 24.38 -26.38 12.68
CA THR A 246 24.44 -27.58 11.85
C THR A 246 24.69 -27.28 10.37
N LEU A 247 24.37 -26.06 9.92
CA LEU A 247 24.63 -25.63 8.55
C LEU A 247 26.15 -25.50 8.30
N PRO A 248 26.68 -26.05 7.19
CA PRO A 248 28.09 -25.91 6.86
C PRO A 248 28.48 -24.48 6.58
N ALA A 249 29.64 -24.04 7.05
CA ALA A 249 30.21 -22.75 6.62
C ALA A 249 30.48 -22.73 5.11
N ALA A 250 30.59 -21.55 4.55
CA ALA A 250 30.97 -21.36 3.15
C ALA A 250 32.28 -22.11 2.84
N ALA A 251 32.33 -22.80 1.71
CA ALA A 251 33.56 -23.49 1.28
C ALA A 251 34.68 -22.45 1.05
N PRO A 252 35.95 -22.79 1.29
CA PRO A 252 37.08 -21.84 1.13
C PRO A 252 37.24 -21.27 -0.28
N ASP A 253 36.71 -21.95 -1.28
CA ASP A 253 36.68 -21.56 -2.70
C ASP A 253 35.30 -21.05 -3.17
N ALA A 254 34.36 -20.84 -2.25
CA ALA A 254 33.09 -20.28 -2.58
C ALA A 254 33.24 -18.87 -3.17
N PRO A 255 32.47 -18.50 -4.21
CA PRO A 255 32.57 -17.18 -4.81
C PRO A 255 32.19 -16.07 -3.81
N GLU A 256 32.98 -15.00 -3.80
CA GLU A 256 32.63 -13.81 -3.03
C GLU A 256 31.43 -13.10 -3.65
N ARG A 257 30.51 -12.58 -2.81
CA ARG A 257 29.44 -11.72 -3.28
C ARG A 257 30.00 -10.35 -3.64
N VAL A 258 29.98 -10.04 -4.91
CA VAL A 258 30.42 -8.73 -5.42
C VAL A 258 29.21 -7.86 -5.71
N TYR A 259 29.21 -6.63 -5.19
CA TYR A 259 28.19 -5.62 -5.52
C TYR A 259 28.52 -4.98 -6.87
N THR A 260 27.63 -5.16 -7.83
CA THR A 260 27.81 -4.65 -9.19
C THR A 260 27.77 -3.12 -9.16
N GLN A 261 28.85 -2.46 -9.56
CA GLN A 261 28.95 -1.00 -9.58
C GLN A 261 28.29 -0.42 -10.81
N VAL A 262 27.61 0.73 -10.65
CA VAL A 262 27.06 1.54 -11.74
C VAL A 262 28.04 2.67 -12.02
N GLU A 263 28.57 2.72 -13.23
CA GLU A 263 29.56 3.71 -13.64
C GLU A 263 28.90 5.07 -13.95
N ASP A 264 29.68 6.14 -13.83
CA ASP A 264 29.32 7.48 -14.30
C ASP A 264 29.14 7.49 -15.81
N ASN A 265 28.31 8.39 -16.32
CA ASN A 265 28.18 8.63 -17.75
C ASN A 265 28.77 9.99 -18.16
N GLU A 266 29.71 9.97 -19.13
CA GLU A 266 30.34 11.18 -19.65
C GLU A 266 29.38 12.06 -20.48
N ALA A 267 28.41 11.41 -21.14
CA ALA A 267 27.38 12.08 -21.94
C ALA A 267 25.98 11.76 -21.36
N PRO A 268 24.99 12.66 -21.46
CA PRO A 268 23.63 12.38 -21.09
C PRO A 268 23.08 11.09 -21.72
N ILE A 269 22.43 10.27 -20.95
CA ILE A 269 21.70 9.09 -21.43
C ILE A 269 20.24 9.48 -21.55
N ILE A 270 19.66 9.40 -22.76
CA ILE A 270 18.24 9.63 -22.98
C ILE A 270 17.66 8.36 -23.59
N VAL A 271 16.61 7.83 -22.95
CA VAL A 271 15.95 6.59 -23.38
C VAL A 271 14.46 6.83 -23.50
N THR A 272 13.91 6.49 -24.65
CA THR A 272 12.46 6.58 -24.89
C THR A 272 11.91 5.21 -25.24
N ALA A 273 10.95 4.75 -24.45
CA ALA A 273 10.19 3.54 -24.74
C ALA A 273 8.70 3.88 -24.90
N THR A 274 8.05 3.21 -25.83
CA THR A 274 6.62 3.36 -26.10
C THR A 274 5.91 2.03 -26.01
N ASP A 275 4.63 2.08 -25.59
CA ASP A 275 3.74 0.92 -25.55
C ASP A 275 2.28 1.33 -25.80
N LYS A 276 1.53 0.50 -26.51
CA LYS A 276 0.12 0.76 -26.87
C LYS A 276 -0.83 0.72 -25.68
N GLU A 277 -0.47 -0.01 -24.63
CA GLU A 277 -1.26 -0.14 -23.40
C GLU A 277 -0.85 0.86 -22.33
N GLN A 278 0.17 1.71 -22.58
CA GLN A 278 0.58 2.74 -21.64
C GLN A 278 -0.49 3.84 -21.55
N PRO A 279 -1.04 4.10 -20.34
CA PRO A 279 -2.18 5.01 -20.21
C PRO A 279 -1.82 6.49 -20.20
N TYR A 280 -0.59 6.86 -19.82
CA TYR A 280 -0.12 8.25 -19.70
C TYR A 280 1.36 8.35 -20.02
N ALA A 281 1.77 9.56 -20.41
CA ALA A 281 3.18 9.88 -20.63
C ALA A 281 3.87 10.19 -19.32
N MET A 282 5.07 9.62 -19.12
CA MET A 282 5.88 9.81 -17.92
C MET A 282 7.35 9.98 -18.30
N THR A 283 8.04 10.91 -17.62
CA THR A 283 9.49 11.11 -17.76
C THR A 283 10.14 11.11 -16.38
N TYR A 284 11.24 10.36 -16.26
CA TYR A 284 12.18 10.46 -15.16
C TYR A 284 13.40 11.28 -15.59
N ILE A 285 13.88 12.12 -14.71
CA ILE A 285 15.14 12.86 -14.82
C ILE A 285 16.00 12.47 -13.62
N PHE A 286 17.10 11.81 -13.85
CA PHE A 286 18.05 11.40 -12.83
C PHE A 286 19.35 12.20 -12.96
N LEU A 287 19.81 12.72 -11.86
CA LEU A 287 21.17 13.26 -11.70
C LEU A 287 21.91 12.30 -10.76
N LYS A 288 22.69 11.38 -11.33
CA LYS A 288 23.36 10.32 -10.56
C LYS A 288 24.46 10.87 -9.67
N HIS A 289 24.62 10.26 -8.52
CA HIS A 289 25.70 10.50 -7.58
C HIS A 289 26.15 9.19 -6.91
N PRO A 290 27.33 9.14 -6.25
CA PRO A 290 27.77 7.94 -5.54
C PRO A 290 26.79 7.55 -4.44
N ALA A 291 26.47 6.25 -4.34
CA ALA A 291 25.73 5.73 -3.18
C ALA A 291 26.54 5.91 -1.89
N ILE A 292 25.84 6.02 -0.78
CA ILE A 292 26.46 6.11 0.54
C ILE A 292 27.06 4.75 0.90
N PRO A 293 28.35 4.64 1.20
CA PRO A 293 28.97 3.38 1.62
C PRO A 293 28.29 2.83 2.90
N ASN A 294 28.06 1.53 2.94
CA ASN A 294 27.42 0.85 4.05
C ASN A 294 28.09 1.16 5.41
N GLU A 295 29.42 1.31 5.44
CA GLU A 295 30.17 1.63 6.66
C GLU A 295 29.88 3.06 7.18
N ALA A 296 29.45 3.96 6.30
CA ALA A 296 29.11 5.33 6.67
C ALA A 296 27.70 5.43 7.30
N LYS A 297 26.82 4.46 7.07
CA LYS A 297 25.44 4.48 7.55
C LYS A 297 25.30 4.41 9.09
N ALA A 298 26.30 3.89 9.78
CA ALA A 298 26.34 3.87 11.25
C ALA A 298 26.74 5.22 11.90
N THR A 299 26.95 6.29 11.11
CA THR A 299 27.47 7.57 11.60
C THR A 299 26.38 8.60 11.80
N MET A 300 26.62 9.57 12.71
CA MET A 300 25.73 10.71 12.90
C MET A 300 25.61 11.59 11.66
N ASP A 301 26.63 11.62 10.80
CA ASP A 301 26.58 12.35 9.53
C ASP A 301 25.50 11.76 8.63
N TYR A 302 25.35 10.43 8.63
CA TYR A 302 24.27 9.75 7.90
C TYR A 302 22.89 10.12 8.45
N ALA A 303 22.72 10.15 9.77
CA ALA A 303 21.45 10.55 10.37
C ALA A 303 21.05 11.99 9.99
N ILE A 304 22.03 12.90 9.96
CA ILE A 304 21.80 14.30 9.52
C ILE A 304 21.44 14.33 8.04
N LEU A 305 22.15 13.59 7.20
CA LEU A 305 21.87 13.52 5.76
C LEU A 305 20.47 12.97 5.49
N GLN A 306 20.07 11.88 6.14
CA GLN A 306 18.71 11.35 6.04
C GLN A 306 17.64 12.38 6.44
N TYR A 307 17.88 13.12 7.52
CA TYR A 307 17.01 14.21 7.91
C TYR A 307 16.94 15.31 6.83
N VAL A 308 18.07 15.71 6.25
CA VAL A 308 18.12 16.72 5.19
C VAL A 308 17.35 16.22 3.95
N ASN A 309 17.57 14.98 3.53
CA ASN A 309 16.86 14.40 2.37
C ASN A 309 15.35 14.35 2.61
N ASN A 310 14.90 13.98 3.82
CA ASN A 310 13.49 14.06 4.20
C ASN A 310 12.94 15.50 4.10
N MET A 311 13.68 16.50 4.57
CA MET A 311 13.26 17.91 4.48
C MET A 311 13.19 18.37 3.02
N VAL A 312 14.21 18.04 2.21
CA VAL A 312 14.26 18.36 0.78
C VAL A 312 13.06 17.76 0.05
N ALA A 313 12.81 16.45 0.21
CA ALA A 313 11.68 15.77 -0.42
C ALA A 313 10.34 16.39 0.02
N SER A 314 10.15 16.63 1.31
CA SER A 314 8.92 17.23 1.86
C SER A 314 8.66 18.62 1.26
N MET A 315 9.64 19.50 1.26
CA MET A 315 9.50 20.87 0.76
C MET A 315 9.38 20.91 -0.77
N ALA A 316 10.14 20.09 -1.50
CA ALA A 316 10.06 20.00 -2.95
C ALA A 316 8.67 19.53 -3.42
N ASN A 317 8.17 18.45 -2.81
CA ASN A 317 6.87 17.90 -3.18
C ASN A 317 5.69 18.80 -2.74
N ALA A 318 5.85 19.62 -1.68
CA ALA A 318 4.89 20.65 -1.35
C ALA A 318 4.79 21.72 -2.46
N ARG A 319 5.91 22.16 -3.06
CA ARG A 319 5.90 23.05 -4.23
C ARG A 319 5.27 22.40 -5.46
N ILE A 320 5.59 21.13 -5.72
CA ILE A 320 4.97 20.37 -6.81
C ILE A 320 3.44 20.33 -6.65
N ALA A 321 2.96 20.03 -5.44
CA ALA A 321 1.53 20.02 -5.15
C ALA A 321 0.86 21.39 -5.44
N GLU A 322 1.53 22.50 -5.15
CA GLU A 322 1.04 23.84 -5.50
C GLU A 322 0.99 24.07 -7.03
N MET A 323 2.03 23.64 -7.76
CA MET A 323 2.08 23.77 -9.22
C MET A 323 0.94 23.01 -9.89
N THR A 324 0.57 21.84 -9.35
CA THR A 324 -0.56 21.05 -9.87
C THR A 324 -1.95 21.65 -9.58
N GLN A 325 -2.06 22.67 -8.73
CA GLN A 325 -3.32 23.39 -8.46
C GLN A 325 -3.62 24.54 -9.45
N ALA A 326 -2.69 24.87 -10.34
CA ALA A 326 -2.91 25.87 -11.37
C ALA A 326 -4.10 25.50 -12.28
N ALA A 327 -4.82 26.47 -12.81
CA ALA A 327 -5.96 26.23 -13.70
C ALA A 327 -5.59 25.52 -15.00
N ASP A 328 -4.36 25.74 -15.49
CA ASP A 328 -3.74 25.04 -16.62
C ASP A 328 -2.36 24.57 -16.16
N PRO A 329 -2.29 23.44 -15.43
CA PRO A 329 -1.04 22.94 -14.89
C PRO A 329 -0.11 22.43 -16.01
N ASP A 330 1.20 22.58 -15.81
CA ASP A 330 2.20 22.14 -16.78
C ASP A 330 2.29 20.60 -16.86
N PHE A 331 1.79 19.92 -15.84
CA PHE A 331 1.77 18.46 -15.72
C PHE A 331 0.63 17.99 -14.81
N MET A 332 0.29 16.72 -14.89
CA MET A 332 -0.76 16.09 -14.08
C MET A 332 -0.30 15.86 -12.65
N ASP A 333 0.91 15.32 -12.52
CA ASP A 333 1.56 15.01 -11.26
C ASP A 333 3.08 15.00 -11.45
N ALA A 334 3.83 15.22 -10.37
CA ALA A 334 5.27 15.11 -10.37
C ALA A 334 5.79 14.82 -8.96
N GLY A 335 7.04 14.34 -8.87
CA GLY A 335 7.74 14.11 -7.62
C GLY A 335 9.21 14.44 -7.73
N ILE A 336 9.82 14.84 -6.62
CA ILE A 336 11.25 15.07 -6.50
C ILE A 336 11.72 14.37 -5.23
N GLU A 337 12.77 13.55 -5.36
CA GLU A 337 13.37 12.82 -4.24
C GLU A 337 14.85 12.58 -4.47
N ASP A 338 15.56 12.24 -3.41
CA ASP A 338 16.91 11.69 -3.46
C ASP A 338 16.89 10.27 -2.91
N GLY A 339 17.51 9.34 -3.65
CA GLY A 339 17.47 7.93 -3.30
C GLY A 339 18.33 7.08 -4.22
N ASP A 340 18.01 5.81 -4.33
CA ASP A 340 18.68 4.86 -5.21
C ASP A 340 18.44 5.22 -6.68
N PHE A 341 19.49 5.07 -7.51
CA PHE A 341 19.34 5.24 -8.95
C PHE A 341 18.54 4.09 -9.55
N PHE A 342 17.30 4.34 -9.81
CA PHE A 342 16.29 3.48 -10.42
C PHE A 342 16.14 2.10 -9.74
N LEU A 343 17.03 1.13 -10.02
CA LEU A 343 17.00 -0.22 -9.44
C LEU A 343 18.30 -0.58 -8.69
N SER A 344 19.31 0.26 -8.72
CA SER A 344 20.64 -0.11 -8.22
C SER A 344 20.90 0.37 -6.81
N LYS A 345 21.44 -0.50 -5.96
CA LYS A 345 21.89 -0.16 -4.60
C LYS A 345 23.30 0.45 -4.54
N THR A 346 24.00 0.54 -5.67
CA THR A 346 25.40 1.00 -5.73
C THR A 346 25.57 2.39 -6.33
N CYS A 347 24.47 3.03 -6.71
CA CYS A 347 24.43 4.37 -7.24
C CYS A 347 23.18 5.08 -6.71
N GLY A 348 23.33 6.32 -6.25
CA GLY A 348 22.21 7.19 -5.89
C GLY A 348 21.84 8.13 -7.03
N ALA A 349 20.68 8.79 -6.92
CA ALA A 349 20.28 9.85 -7.83
C ALA A 349 19.32 10.84 -7.20
N TYR A 350 19.53 12.13 -7.48
CA TYR A 350 18.50 13.14 -7.33
C TYR A 350 17.52 13.01 -8.49
N THR A 351 16.30 12.61 -8.18
CA THR A 351 15.33 12.16 -9.15
C THR A 351 14.15 13.11 -9.22
N GLY A 352 13.78 13.49 -10.43
CA GLY A 352 12.48 14.09 -10.73
C GLY A 352 11.67 13.14 -11.60
N VAL A 353 10.40 12.92 -11.25
CA VAL A 353 9.44 12.20 -12.09
C VAL A 353 8.28 13.12 -12.42
N VAL A 354 7.80 13.08 -13.67
CA VAL A 354 6.66 13.88 -14.10
C VAL A 354 5.72 13.08 -14.99
N VAL A 355 4.42 13.19 -14.71
CA VAL A 355 3.30 12.58 -15.46
C VAL A 355 2.52 13.69 -16.15
N TYR A 356 2.26 13.53 -17.43
CA TYR A 356 1.69 14.61 -18.24
C TYR A 356 0.82 14.09 -19.39
N ASP A 357 0.04 14.98 -19.99
CA ASP A 357 -0.66 14.75 -21.26
C ASP A 357 0.37 14.53 -22.39
N GLU A 358 0.16 13.49 -23.19
CA GLU A 358 1.09 13.04 -24.23
C GLU A 358 1.54 14.11 -25.24
N ASN A 359 0.76 15.20 -25.38
CA ASN A 359 1.05 16.31 -26.25
C ASN A 359 1.84 17.45 -25.56
N GLN A 360 2.09 17.34 -24.25
CA GLN A 360 2.71 18.41 -23.44
C GLN A 360 4.11 18.08 -22.91
N MET A 361 4.75 17.02 -23.41
CA MET A 361 6.04 16.53 -22.91
C MET A 361 7.07 17.65 -22.68
N SER A 362 7.35 18.49 -23.68
CA SER A 362 8.35 19.53 -23.56
C SER A 362 8.01 20.57 -22.47
N ARG A 363 6.73 20.90 -22.29
CA ARG A 363 6.27 21.83 -21.26
C ARG A 363 6.44 21.22 -19.87
N ALA A 364 6.03 19.97 -19.69
CA ALA A 364 6.07 19.25 -18.42
C ALA A 364 7.51 19.01 -17.96
N VAL A 365 8.34 18.47 -18.85
CA VAL A 365 9.76 18.18 -18.57
C VAL A 365 10.54 19.46 -18.23
N LYS A 366 10.33 20.55 -18.98
CA LYS A 366 10.94 21.85 -18.66
C LYS A 366 10.49 22.40 -17.31
N SER A 367 9.21 22.25 -16.97
CA SER A 367 8.67 22.76 -15.74
C SER A 367 9.20 22.01 -14.52
N LEU A 368 9.24 20.67 -14.58
CA LEU A 368 9.87 19.86 -13.53
C LEU A 368 11.36 20.20 -13.38
N TYR A 369 12.11 20.19 -14.49
CA TYR A 369 13.55 20.44 -14.44
C TYR A 369 13.88 21.84 -13.93
N ARG A 370 13.05 22.84 -14.27
CA ARG A 370 13.17 24.21 -13.72
C ARG A 370 12.99 24.23 -12.21
N GLU A 371 12.06 23.43 -11.67
CA GLU A 371 11.88 23.34 -10.22
C GLU A 371 13.06 22.63 -9.54
N MET A 372 13.57 21.54 -10.14
CA MET A 372 14.78 20.87 -9.65
C MET A 372 15.96 21.86 -9.60
N LEU A 373 16.17 22.63 -10.67
CA LEU A 373 17.23 23.66 -10.72
C LEU A 373 16.96 24.84 -9.77
N ARG A 374 15.69 25.23 -9.56
CA ARG A 374 15.35 26.27 -8.57
C ARG A 374 15.76 25.84 -7.18
N ILE A 375 15.48 24.59 -6.81
CA ILE A 375 15.87 24.02 -5.52
C ILE A 375 17.40 24.06 -5.36
N VAL A 376 18.14 23.60 -6.34
CA VAL A 376 19.61 23.56 -6.27
C VAL A 376 20.23 24.98 -6.24
N ARG A 377 19.69 25.93 -7.02
CA ARG A 377 20.27 27.28 -7.15
C ARG A 377 19.83 28.27 -6.09
N ASN A 378 18.59 28.17 -5.65
CA ASN A 378 17.96 29.17 -4.77
C ASN A 378 17.58 28.61 -3.39
N GLY A 379 17.52 27.27 -3.25
CA GLY A 379 17.15 26.60 -2.01
C GLY A 379 15.68 26.75 -1.61
N PHE A 380 15.43 26.55 -0.33
CA PHE A 380 14.14 26.66 0.31
C PHE A 380 14.07 27.88 1.24
N THR A 381 12.87 28.36 1.50
CA THR A 381 12.62 29.46 2.45
C THR A 381 12.56 28.94 3.90
N ALA A 382 12.76 29.81 4.85
CA ALA A 382 12.65 29.48 6.28
C ALA A 382 11.24 28.98 6.64
N SER A 383 10.18 29.56 6.06
CA SER A 383 8.79 29.17 6.33
C SER A 383 8.43 27.79 5.78
N GLU A 384 8.96 27.38 4.62
CA GLU A 384 8.81 26.00 4.12
C GLU A 384 9.48 25.02 5.08
N TYR A 385 10.73 25.32 5.48
CA TYR A 385 11.48 24.47 6.38
C TYR A 385 10.83 24.35 7.77
N GLU A 386 10.30 25.44 8.32
CA GLU A 386 9.59 25.40 9.61
C GLU A 386 8.38 24.47 9.57
N ARG A 387 7.62 24.45 8.47
CA ARG A 387 6.48 23.54 8.28
C ARG A 387 6.95 22.09 8.15
N ALA A 388 7.90 21.81 7.25
CA ALA A 388 8.42 20.47 7.04
C ALA A 388 9.01 19.87 8.32
N ARG A 389 9.78 20.69 9.08
CA ARG A 389 10.30 20.30 10.39
C ARG A 389 9.20 20.04 11.41
N ALA A 390 8.14 20.85 11.43
CA ALA A 390 7.02 20.67 12.34
C ALA A 390 6.28 19.36 12.03
N ASP A 391 6.06 19.03 10.75
CA ASP A 391 5.44 17.78 10.32
C ASP A 391 6.31 16.57 10.70
N TYR A 392 7.61 16.64 10.42
CA TYR A 392 8.58 15.59 10.79
C TYR A 392 8.58 15.34 12.30
N MET A 393 8.72 16.40 13.11
CA MET A 393 8.77 16.27 14.56
C MET A 393 7.44 15.78 15.15
N SER A 394 6.30 16.20 14.59
CA SER A 394 4.99 15.71 14.98
C SER A 394 4.82 14.21 14.67
N SER A 395 5.35 13.76 13.52
CA SER A 395 5.33 12.34 13.13
C SER A 395 6.21 11.50 14.07
N LEU A 396 7.39 11.99 14.38
CA LEU A 396 8.33 11.31 15.27
C LEU A 396 7.81 11.26 16.72
N GLU A 397 7.19 12.36 17.22
CA GLU A 397 6.51 12.39 18.52
C GLU A 397 5.39 11.33 18.60
N SER A 398 4.58 11.24 17.54
CA SER A 398 3.50 10.25 17.47
C SER A 398 4.06 8.82 17.46
N ALA A 399 5.09 8.52 16.68
CA ALA A 399 5.76 7.23 16.68
C ALA A 399 6.33 6.88 18.07
N TYR A 400 6.95 7.84 18.76
CA TYR A 400 7.44 7.65 20.13
C TYR A 400 6.29 7.37 21.11
N ASN A 401 5.17 8.07 21.00
CA ASN A 401 4.01 7.87 21.86
C ASN A 401 3.38 6.49 21.68
N GLN A 402 3.43 5.97 20.44
CA GLN A 402 2.86 4.67 20.06
C GLN A 402 3.85 3.50 20.15
N ARG A 403 5.09 3.70 20.59
CA ARG A 403 6.16 2.69 20.53
C ARG A 403 5.83 1.33 21.16
N GLU A 404 4.95 1.34 22.19
CA GLU A 404 4.48 0.09 22.82
C GLU A 404 3.42 -0.66 21.98
N LYS A 405 2.97 -0.05 20.90
CA LYS A 405 1.98 -0.57 19.95
C LYS A 405 2.54 -0.79 18.55
N LYS A 406 3.84 -0.64 18.40
CA LYS A 406 4.51 -0.91 17.12
C LYS A 406 4.47 -2.41 16.83
N ASP A 407 3.94 -2.76 15.67
CA ASP A 407 3.78 -4.16 15.21
C ASP A 407 5.14 -4.85 15.08
N SER A 408 5.20 -6.12 15.46
CA SER A 408 6.42 -6.93 15.37
C SER A 408 6.95 -7.07 13.93
N ARG A 409 6.09 -6.99 12.91
CA ARG A 409 6.49 -7.02 11.49
C ARG A 409 7.26 -5.77 11.08
N GLU A 410 6.93 -4.59 11.66
CA GLU A 410 7.68 -3.37 11.39
C GLU A 410 9.12 -3.49 11.88
N TYR A 411 9.32 -4.05 13.10
CA TYR A 411 10.66 -4.36 13.60
C TYR A 411 11.38 -5.40 12.74
N CYS A 412 10.69 -6.45 12.25
CA CYS A 412 11.28 -7.40 11.32
C CYS A 412 11.80 -6.70 10.06
N SER A 413 11.01 -5.78 9.49
CA SER A 413 11.40 -5.02 8.30
C SER A 413 12.64 -4.16 8.54
N GLU A 414 12.72 -3.48 9.68
CA GLU A 414 13.90 -2.67 10.07
C GLU A 414 15.15 -3.56 10.21
N LEU A 415 15.02 -4.71 10.88
CA LEU A 415 16.14 -5.62 11.10
C LEU A 415 16.61 -6.29 9.80
N VAL A 416 15.69 -6.58 8.87
CA VAL A 416 16.01 -7.03 7.52
C VAL A 416 16.79 -5.95 6.77
N ARG A 417 16.35 -4.68 6.82
CA ARG A 417 17.09 -3.57 6.19
C ARG A 417 18.47 -3.36 6.83
N HIS A 418 18.57 -3.50 8.14
CA HIS A 418 19.86 -3.46 8.80
C HIS A 418 20.79 -4.60 8.32
N PHE A 419 20.29 -5.82 8.23
CA PHE A 419 21.09 -6.95 7.73
C PHE A 419 21.52 -6.76 6.28
N ILE A 420 20.59 -6.38 5.39
CA ILE A 420 20.85 -6.28 3.94
C ILE A 420 21.69 -5.05 3.60
N ASP A 421 21.29 -3.88 4.11
CA ASP A 421 21.75 -2.57 3.65
C ASP A 421 22.52 -1.78 4.71
N ASN A 422 22.76 -2.33 5.89
CA ASN A 422 23.34 -1.66 7.06
C ASN A 422 22.57 -0.40 7.50
N GLU A 423 21.27 -0.31 7.24
CA GLU A 423 20.46 0.78 7.76
C GLU A 423 20.50 0.83 9.29
N PRO A 424 20.64 2.01 9.92
CA PRO A 424 20.74 2.09 11.37
C PRO A 424 19.42 1.69 12.04
N ILE A 425 19.53 1.07 13.20
CA ILE A 425 18.40 0.65 14.04
C ILE A 425 18.52 1.28 15.45
N PRO A 426 18.39 2.60 15.59
CA PRO A 426 18.55 3.26 16.87
C PRO A 426 17.45 2.93 17.89
N GLY A 427 16.30 2.47 17.42
CA GLY A 427 15.07 2.45 18.19
C GLY A 427 14.47 3.85 18.35
N ILE A 428 13.15 3.90 18.45
CA ILE A 428 12.41 5.19 18.43
C ILE A 428 12.75 6.10 19.60
N GLU A 429 13.11 5.56 20.76
CA GLU A 429 13.50 6.33 21.94
C GLU A 429 14.78 7.15 21.68
N ASN A 430 15.78 6.50 21.09
CA ASN A 430 17.03 7.14 20.72
C ASN A 430 16.85 8.10 19.55
N GLU A 431 16.07 7.73 18.55
CA GLU A 431 15.78 8.57 17.38
C GLU A 431 15.04 9.85 17.81
N PHE A 432 13.98 9.72 18.62
CA PHE A 432 13.23 10.86 19.12
C PHE A 432 14.09 11.79 19.99
N ALA A 433 14.89 11.22 20.90
CA ALA A 433 15.79 11.99 21.74
C ALA A 433 16.85 12.74 20.90
N LEU A 434 17.44 12.06 19.91
CA LEU A 434 18.44 12.60 19.01
C LEU A 434 17.86 13.75 18.17
N MET A 435 16.76 13.49 17.46
CA MET A 435 16.18 14.47 16.55
C MET A 435 15.54 15.65 17.27
N SER A 436 15.02 15.46 18.50
CA SER A 436 14.56 16.57 19.35
C SER A 436 15.67 17.56 19.70
N GLN A 437 16.92 17.11 19.70
CA GLN A 437 18.08 17.98 19.91
C GLN A 437 18.65 18.54 18.61
N LEU A 438 18.70 17.73 17.53
CA LEU A 438 19.34 18.12 16.28
C LEU A 438 18.46 19.03 15.42
N ALA A 439 17.20 18.64 15.15
CA ALA A 439 16.34 19.33 14.20
C ALA A 439 16.13 20.84 14.50
N PRO A 440 15.97 21.28 15.77
CA PRO A 440 15.87 22.72 16.07
C PRO A 440 17.16 23.52 15.80
N ASN A 441 18.30 22.85 15.73
CA ASN A 441 19.62 23.47 15.56
C ASN A 441 20.14 23.38 14.12
N ILE A 442 19.43 22.71 13.22
CA ILE A 442 19.76 22.68 11.78
C ILE A 442 19.05 23.86 11.11
N PRO A 443 19.77 24.88 10.61
CA PRO A 443 19.15 25.99 9.90
C PRO A 443 18.89 25.65 8.44
N VAL A 444 17.92 26.34 7.82
CA VAL A 444 17.59 26.12 6.40
C VAL A 444 18.78 26.42 5.46
N GLU A 445 19.64 27.34 5.86
CA GLU A 445 20.86 27.69 5.12
C GLU A 445 21.80 26.49 4.97
N LEU A 446 21.89 25.63 5.98
CA LEU A 446 22.66 24.39 5.87
C LEU A 446 22.04 23.43 4.88
N ILE A 447 20.73 23.24 4.92
CA ILE A 447 20.00 22.39 3.97
C ILE A 447 20.26 22.89 2.54
N ASN A 448 20.08 24.19 2.33
CA ASN A 448 20.31 24.83 1.03
C ASN A 448 21.76 24.67 0.53
N GLN A 449 22.72 24.77 1.43
CA GLN A 449 24.12 24.54 1.09
C GLN A 449 24.40 23.09 0.70
N LEU A 450 23.88 22.12 1.46
CA LEU A 450 24.06 20.69 1.17
C LEU A 450 23.42 20.31 -0.18
N VAL A 451 22.22 20.77 -0.47
CA VAL A 451 21.54 20.57 -1.75
C VAL A 451 22.38 21.13 -2.91
N ALA A 452 22.93 22.35 -2.77
CA ALA A 452 23.74 22.97 -3.81
C ALA A 452 25.10 22.28 -4.02
N GLU A 453 25.63 21.60 -3.00
CA GLU A 453 26.90 20.88 -3.08
C GLU A 453 26.77 19.41 -3.52
N GLU A 454 25.65 18.75 -3.22
CA GLU A 454 25.45 17.33 -3.51
C GLU A 454 24.89 17.08 -4.90
N PHE A 455 24.01 17.93 -5.40
CA PHE A 455 23.37 17.67 -6.69
C PHE A 455 24.15 18.28 -7.85
N ASP A 456 24.94 17.42 -8.53
CA ASP A 456 25.69 17.81 -9.73
C ASP A 456 24.74 17.90 -10.94
N ILE A 457 24.36 19.13 -11.28
CA ILE A 457 23.47 19.42 -12.42
C ILE A 457 24.21 19.46 -13.76
N GLU A 458 25.52 19.25 -13.79
CA GLU A 458 26.34 19.35 -15.01
C GLU A 458 26.67 17.98 -15.59
N ASN A 459 26.71 16.93 -14.78
CA ASN A 459 27.17 15.61 -15.17
C ASN A 459 26.13 14.53 -14.77
N ASN A 460 26.35 13.33 -15.29
CA ASN A 460 25.58 12.13 -14.89
C ASN A 460 24.05 12.20 -15.11
N LEU A 461 23.61 13.00 -16.09
CA LEU A 461 22.19 13.12 -16.45
C LEU A 461 21.69 11.85 -17.16
N VAL A 462 20.58 11.30 -16.66
CA VAL A 462 19.84 10.23 -17.33
C VAL A 462 18.36 10.65 -17.43
N VAL A 463 17.78 10.53 -18.62
CA VAL A 463 16.37 10.82 -18.88
C VAL A 463 15.70 9.58 -19.42
N VAL A 464 14.61 9.16 -18.78
CA VAL A 464 13.83 7.97 -19.18
C VAL A 464 12.40 8.38 -19.46
N ASN A 465 11.97 8.16 -20.71
CA ASN A 465 10.62 8.47 -21.16
C ASN A 465 9.84 7.17 -21.38
N MET A 466 8.65 7.08 -20.75
CA MET A 466 7.71 5.98 -20.90
C MET A 466 6.41 6.55 -21.45
N LEU A 467 6.09 6.22 -22.69
CA LEU A 467 5.12 6.99 -23.45
C LEU A 467 4.06 6.09 -24.11
N PRO A 468 2.79 6.57 -24.24
CA PRO A 468 1.79 5.90 -25.06
C PRO A 468 2.21 5.79 -26.52
N GLU A 469 1.99 4.64 -27.16
CA GLU A 469 2.16 4.47 -28.60
C GLU A 469 0.83 4.65 -29.32
N LYS A 470 0.73 5.71 -30.13
CA LYS A 470 -0.48 6.05 -30.88
C LYS A 470 -0.17 6.48 -32.30
N GLU A 471 -1.04 6.15 -33.25
CA GLU A 471 -0.96 6.57 -34.63
C GLU A 471 -1.04 8.11 -34.75
N GLY A 472 -0.07 8.71 -35.39
CA GLY A 472 0.01 10.16 -35.62
C GLY A 472 0.60 10.97 -34.49
N LEU A 473 0.92 10.38 -33.34
CA LEU A 473 1.61 11.03 -32.24
C LEU A 473 3.13 10.99 -32.48
N VAL A 474 3.75 12.13 -32.39
CA VAL A 474 5.22 12.30 -32.58
C VAL A 474 5.79 12.95 -31.33
N TYR A 475 6.68 12.25 -30.66
CA TYR A 475 7.39 12.75 -29.51
C TYR A 475 8.70 13.47 -29.90
N PRO A 476 9.18 14.40 -29.04
CA PRO A 476 10.49 15.00 -29.23
C PRO A 476 11.60 13.96 -29.32
N THR A 477 12.56 14.22 -30.17
CA THR A 477 13.80 13.42 -30.28
C THR A 477 14.69 13.65 -29.06
N ASP A 478 15.63 12.73 -28.81
CA ASP A 478 16.61 12.86 -27.72
C ASP A 478 17.36 14.20 -27.77
N ALA A 479 17.71 14.68 -28.97
CA ALA A 479 18.34 15.98 -29.17
C ALA A 479 17.43 17.14 -28.76
N GLU A 480 16.14 17.09 -29.10
CA GLU A 480 15.18 18.13 -28.72
C GLU A 480 14.88 18.11 -27.22
N ILE A 481 14.90 16.94 -26.58
CA ILE A 481 14.78 16.82 -25.12
C ILE A 481 16.00 17.44 -24.44
N LEU A 482 17.19 17.11 -24.91
CA LEU A 482 18.43 17.69 -24.38
C LEU A 482 18.46 19.21 -24.56
N ASP A 483 18.14 19.73 -25.76
CA ASP A 483 18.06 21.16 -26.02
C ASP A 483 17.03 21.86 -25.11
N ALA A 484 15.91 21.16 -24.81
CA ALA A 484 14.90 21.66 -23.88
C ALA A 484 15.46 21.82 -22.46
N LEU A 485 16.20 20.82 -21.94
CA LEU A 485 16.83 20.86 -20.62
C LEU A 485 17.95 21.92 -20.56
N GLU A 486 18.82 21.98 -21.59
CA GLU A 486 19.87 23.00 -21.69
C GLU A 486 19.26 24.41 -21.74
N SER A 487 18.13 24.60 -22.43
CA SER A 487 17.44 25.90 -22.44
C SER A 487 17.02 26.34 -21.04
N VAL A 488 16.55 25.41 -20.20
CA VAL A 488 16.18 25.67 -18.80
C VAL A 488 17.43 25.96 -17.94
N LYS A 489 18.53 25.26 -18.16
CA LYS A 489 19.81 25.55 -17.49
C LYS A 489 20.28 26.98 -17.73
N ALA A 490 20.03 27.51 -18.92
CA ALA A 490 20.41 28.87 -19.29
C ALA A 490 19.45 29.95 -18.75
N GLU A 491 18.29 29.58 -18.18
CA GLU A 491 17.33 30.52 -17.63
C GLU A 491 17.85 31.16 -16.32
N GLU A 492 17.50 32.43 -16.09
CA GLU A 492 17.55 33.07 -14.77
C GLU A 492 16.29 32.67 -14.00
N ILE A 493 16.44 31.65 -13.11
CA ILE A 493 15.32 31.10 -12.36
C ILE A 493 15.10 31.92 -11.08
N ALA A 494 13.92 32.55 -10.97
CA ALA A 494 13.55 33.29 -9.77
C ALA A 494 13.39 32.37 -8.54
N PRO A 495 13.75 32.85 -7.34
CA PRO A 495 13.46 32.12 -6.10
C PRO A 495 11.97 31.86 -5.92
N TYR A 496 11.64 30.82 -5.16
CA TYR A 496 10.26 30.55 -4.77
C TYR A 496 9.78 31.58 -3.74
N GLU A 497 8.55 32.06 -3.90
CA GLU A 497 7.89 32.98 -2.98
C GLU A 497 6.79 32.24 -2.20
N ASP A 498 7.00 32.00 -0.92
CA ASP A 498 6.06 31.29 -0.06
C ASP A 498 4.94 32.23 0.40
N GLN A 499 3.69 31.83 0.16
CA GLN A 499 2.51 32.54 0.65
C GLN A 499 1.97 31.84 1.90
N VAL A 500 2.04 32.54 3.03
CA VAL A 500 1.57 32.06 4.34
C VAL A 500 0.34 32.84 4.78
N SER A 501 -0.60 32.18 5.45
CA SER A 501 -1.82 32.76 5.99
C SER A 501 -1.90 32.54 7.51
N ASP A 502 -2.02 33.59 8.29
CA ASP A 502 -2.17 33.55 9.77
C ASP A 502 -3.64 33.49 10.21
N LYS A 503 -4.58 33.25 9.30
CA LYS A 503 -6.02 33.20 9.61
C LYS A 503 -6.33 31.97 10.49
N PRO A 504 -7.23 32.09 11.49
CA PRO A 504 -7.71 30.92 12.22
C PRO A 504 -8.61 30.05 11.31
N LEU A 505 -8.53 28.72 11.45
CA LEU A 505 -9.36 27.78 10.66
C LEU A 505 -10.85 28.13 10.74
N VAL A 506 -11.36 28.41 11.93
CA VAL A 506 -12.74 28.85 12.16
C VAL A 506 -12.74 30.27 12.74
N SER A 507 -13.05 31.23 11.91
CA SER A 507 -13.12 32.65 12.31
C SER A 507 -14.37 32.99 13.13
N LYS A 508 -15.47 32.25 12.94
CA LYS A 508 -16.75 32.49 13.63
C LYS A 508 -17.52 31.20 13.86
N LEU A 509 -17.78 30.92 15.13
CA LEU A 509 -18.61 29.81 15.56
C LEU A 509 -20.08 30.24 15.76
N ARG A 510 -21.00 29.33 15.51
CA ARG A 510 -22.39 29.43 15.92
C ARG A 510 -22.50 29.23 17.44
N LYS A 511 -23.68 29.50 18.00
CA LYS A 511 -23.94 29.30 19.43
C LYS A 511 -23.75 27.82 19.80
N ALA A 512 -22.92 27.58 20.81
CA ALA A 512 -22.63 26.25 21.32
C ALA A 512 -23.92 25.54 21.76
N GLY A 513 -24.00 24.24 21.48
CA GLY A 513 -25.04 23.37 22.01
C GLY A 513 -24.82 22.96 23.45
N LYS A 514 -25.61 21.99 23.92
CA LYS A 514 -25.50 21.38 25.26
C LYS A 514 -25.73 19.87 25.13
N VAL A 515 -25.21 19.13 26.07
CA VAL A 515 -25.60 17.71 26.24
C VAL A 515 -27.06 17.67 26.72
N LYS A 516 -27.88 16.88 26.06
CA LYS A 516 -29.30 16.64 26.38
C LYS A 516 -29.46 15.39 27.21
N SER A 517 -28.80 14.32 26.82
CA SER A 517 -28.78 13.01 27.54
C SER A 517 -27.47 12.28 27.26
N SER A 518 -27.10 11.40 28.19
CA SER A 518 -26.02 10.43 28.03
C SER A 518 -26.53 9.09 28.59
N GLU A 519 -26.35 8.02 27.83
CA GLU A 519 -26.77 6.66 28.18
C GLU A 519 -25.75 5.64 27.72
N GLU A 520 -25.66 4.50 28.37
CA GLU A 520 -24.79 3.39 27.93
C GLU A 520 -25.33 2.79 26.63
N ALA A 521 -24.41 2.38 25.74
CA ALA A 521 -24.70 1.71 24.49
C ALA A 521 -23.89 0.40 24.39
N LEU A 522 -24.10 -0.38 23.31
CA LEU A 522 -23.36 -1.63 23.11
C LEU A 522 -21.85 -1.40 22.97
N PHE A 523 -21.11 -2.46 23.11
CA PHE A 523 -19.64 -2.52 22.93
C PHE A 523 -18.84 -1.57 23.84
N GLY A 524 -19.44 -1.15 24.98
CA GLY A 524 -18.79 -0.19 25.90
C GLY A 524 -18.80 1.25 25.40
N TYR A 525 -19.66 1.59 24.44
CA TYR A 525 -19.88 2.97 24.03
C TYR A 525 -20.88 3.67 24.95
N LYS A 526 -20.75 5.00 25.04
CA LYS A 526 -21.77 5.90 25.53
C LYS A 526 -22.45 6.61 24.37
N LYS A 527 -23.79 6.64 24.38
CA LYS A 527 -24.57 7.46 23.45
C LYS A 527 -24.88 8.80 24.08
N ILE A 528 -24.34 9.86 23.54
CA ILE A 528 -24.53 11.25 23.95
C ILE A 528 -25.42 11.93 22.93
N THR A 529 -26.60 12.41 23.36
CA THR A 529 -27.49 13.19 22.50
C THR A 529 -27.30 14.68 22.79
N LEU A 530 -26.99 15.46 21.76
CA LEU A 530 -26.80 16.90 21.86
C LEU A 530 -28.13 17.65 21.69
N SER A 531 -28.17 18.90 22.13
CA SER A 531 -29.39 19.74 22.10
C SER A 531 -29.91 20.04 20.70
N ASN A 532 -29.06 19.94 19.70
CA ASN A 532 -29.42 20.05 18.27
C ASN A 532 -29.91 18.74 17.65
N GLY A 533 -29.95 17.63 18.40
CA GLY A 533 -30.44 16.34 17.97
C GLY A 533 -29.40 15.40 17.40
N VAL A 534 -28.13 15.78 17.34
CA VAL A 534 -27.03 14.91 16.91
C VAL A 534 -26.80 13.84 17.97
N ASN A 535 -26.59 12.60 17.53
CA ASN A 535 -26.17 11.47 18.36
C ASN A 535 -24.66 11.25 18.19
N VAL A 536 -23.97 11.12 19.31
CA VAL A 536 -22.55 10.79 19.38
C VAL A 536 -22.39 9.51 20.17
N TYR A 537 -21.72 8.53 19.60
CA TYR A 537 -21.34 7.28 20.24
C TYR A 537 -19.85 7.37 20.56
N PHE A 538 -19.51 7.38 21.83
CA PHE A 538 -18.15 7.58 22.31
C PHE A 538 -17.63 6.38 23.09
N LYS A 539 -16.46 5.89 22.74
CA LYS A 539 -15.71 4.87 23.46
C LYS A 539 -14.28 5.34 23.70
N SER A 540 -13.93 5.58 24.97
CA SER A 540 -12.55 5.79 25.40
C SER A 540 -11.80 4.46 25.39
N THR A 541 -10.62 4.43 24.80
CA THR A 541 -9.73 3.25 24.76
C THR A 541 -8.29 3.65 25.02
N GLU A 542 -7.48 2.70 25.46
CA GLU A 542 -6.04 2.84 25.60
C GLU A 542 -5.30 1.93 24.60
N LEU A 543 -6.02 1.42 23.60
CA LEU A 543 -5.47 0.50 22.59
C LEU A 543 -4.34 1.17 21.77
N ASN A 544 -4.48 2.46 21.50
CA ASN A 544 -3.44 3.28 20.91
C ASN A 544 -3.42 4.64 21.62
N LYS A 545 -2.27 5.01 22.19
CA LYS A 545 -2.15 6.21 23.02
C LYS A 545 -2.28 7.54 22.25
N ASP A 546 -2.03 7.51 20.94
CA ASP A 546 -1.96 8.71 20.10
C ASP A 546 -2.99 8.70 18.97
N GLU A 547 -4.09 7.96 19.14
CA GLU A 547 -5.12 7.83 18.13
C GLU A 547 -6.51 8.15 18.68
N VAL A 548 -7.25 8.98 17.93
CA VAL A 548 -8.68 9.20 18.05
C VAL A 548 -9.31 9.14 16.66
N LEU A 549 -10.19 8.18 16.45
CA LEU A 549 -10.97 8.02 15.22
C LEU A 549 -12.34 8.66 15.40
N VAL A 550 -12.77 9.42 14.41
CA VAL A 550 -14.10 10.04 14.34
C VAL A 550 -14.75 9.66 13.02
N ARG A 551 -15.92 9.02 13.06
CA ARG A 551 -16.74 8.76 11.88
C ARG A 551 -18.06 9.49 12.04
N ALA A 552 -18.40 10.34 11.08
CA ALA A 552 -19.72 10.96 10.99
C ALA A 552 -20.41 10.46 9.74
N PHE A 553 -21.58 9.88 9.83
CA PHE A 553 -22.29 9.31 8.67
C PHE A 553 -23.81 9.47 8.78
N SER A 554 -24.44 9.60 7.63
CA SER A 554 -25.88 9.74 7.45
C SER A 554 -26.35 8.89 6.26
N ARG A 555 -27.63 8.50 6.25
CA ARG A 555 -28.22 7.74 5.15
C ARG A 555 -28.77 8.67 4.09
N GLY A 556 -28.70 8.26 2.82
CA GLY A 556 -29.22 9.00 1.69
C GLY A 556 -28.32 8.86 0.46
N GLY A 557 -27.17 9.46 0.52
CA GLY A 557 -26.15 9.38 -0.53
C GLY A 557 -26.64 9.89 -1.88
N THR A 558 -26.02 9.42 -2.93
CA THR A 558 -26.36 9.75 -4.32
C THR A 558 -27.67 9.10 -4.76
N SER A 559 -28.21 8.11 -4.01
CA SER A 559 -29.46 7.44 -4.33
C SER A 559 -30.69 8.37 -4.33
N LEU A 560 -30.57 9.53 -3.70
CA LEU A 560 -31.64 10.53 -3.63
C LEU A 560 -31.77 11.39 -4.91
N TYR A 561 -30.84 11.21 -5.84
CA TYR A 561 -30.77 12.01 -7.07
C TYR A 561 -31.04 11.17 -8.31
N SER A 562 -31.44 11.84 -9.40
CA SER A 562 -31.78 11.20 -10.67
C SER A 562 -30.57 10.61 -11.38
N ASP A 563 -30.78 9.52 -12.14
CA ASP A 563 -29.75 8.94 -13.02
C ASP A 563 -29.31 9.89 -14.14
N SER A 564 -30.09 10.91 -14.47
CA SER A 564 -29.66 11.96 -15.39
C SER A 564 -28.47 12.78 -14.87
N GLU A 565 -28.21 12.73 -13.56
CA GLU A 565 -27.09 13.42 -12.90
C GLU A 565 -25.92 12.46 -12.59
N ALA A 566 -26.02 11.18 -12.98
CA ALA A 566 -25.08 10.12 -12.53
C ALA A 566 -23.60 10.47 -12.73
N ILE A 567 -23.25 11.11 -13.85
CA ILE A 567 -21.88 11.55 -14.14
C ILE A 567 -21.39 12.58 -13.11
N THR A 568 -22.21 13.58 -12.81
CA THR A 568 -21.88 14.57 -11.75
C THR A 568 -21.85 13.92 -10.37
N LEU A 569 -22.77 12.98 -10.09
CA LEU A 569 -22.85 12.27 -8.82
C LEU A 569 -21.61 11.42 -8.53
N SER A 570 -21.00 10.79 -9.54
CA SER A 570 -19.79 9.98 -9.37
C SER A 570 -18.55 10.80 -8.96
N SER A 571 -18.58 12.13 -9.12
CA SER A 571 -17.47 13.03 -8.79
C SER A 571 -17.71 13.90 -7.55
N VAL A 572 -18.85 13.78 -6.86
CA VAL A 572 -19.19 14.68 -5.74
C VAL A 572 -18.16 14.61 -4.63
N SER A 573 -17.71 13.41 -4.27
CA SER A 573 -16.71 13.22 -3.21
C SER A 573 -15.41 13.94 -3.53
N ASP A 574 -14.82 13.68 -4.69
CA ASP A 574 -13.57 14.32 -5.13
C ASP A 574 -13.71 15.85 -5.18
N LEU A 575 -14.82 16.33 -5.77
CA LEU A 575 -15.05 17.76 -5.99
C LEU A 575 -15.30 18.56 -4.69
N MET A 576 -15.63 17.86 -3.58
CA MET A 576 -15.76 18.51 -2.27
C MET A 576 -14.42 18.98 -1.71
N GLU A 577 -13.33 18.34 -2.07
CA GLU A 577 -12.01 18.56 -1.47
C GLU A 577 -11.14 19.51 -2.29
N ILE A 578 -11.27 19.49 -3.62
CA ILE A 578 -10.38 20.27 -4.51
C ILE A 578 -10.37 21.77 -4.21
N GLY A 579 -11.49 22.33 -3.75
CA GLY A 579 -11.63 23.75 -3.47
C GLY A 579 -11.02 24.20 -2.15
N GLY A 580 -10.56 23.25 -1.30
CA GLY A 580 -10.20 23.56 0.08
C GLY A 580 -11.41 23.73 1.00
N LEU A 581 -11.24 24.38 2.15
CA LEU A 581 -12.26 24.41 3.20
C LEU A 581 -12.29 25.75 3.93
N GLY A 582 -13.49 26.25 4.24
CA GLY A 582 -13.64 27.52 4.96
C GLY A 582 -13.17 28.72 4.15
N ASP A 583 -12.18 29.43 4.64
CA ASP A 583 -11.52 30.57 3.98
C ASP A 583 -10.16 30.20 3.35
N PHE A 584 -9.84 28.90 3.31
CA PHE A 584 -8.57 28.37 2.85
C PHE A 584 -8.76 27.64 1.53
N SER A 585 -7.91 27.90 0.55
CA SER A 585 -7.71 27.00 -0.60
C SER A 585 -7.13 25.67 -0.11
N SER A 586 -7.07 24.66 -0.98
CA SER A 586 -6.46 23.37 -0.63
C SER A 586 -5.00 23.56 -0.16
N THR A 587 -4.19 24.31 -0.90
CA THR A 587 -2.81 24.65 -0.54
C THR A 587 -2.70 25.43 0.77
N GLU A 588 -3.53 26.47 0.98
CA GLU A 588 -3.53 27.25 2.22
C GLU A 588 -3.93 26.38 3.41
N LEU A 589 -4.87 25.42 3.22
CA LEU A 589 -5.33 24.52 4.27
C LEU A 589 -4.20 23.55 4.67
N THR A 590 -3.51 22.96 3.71
CA THR A 590 -2.35 22.09 3.97
C THR A 590 -1.27 22.83 4.76
N LYS A 591 -0.92 24.05 4.36
CA LYS A 591 0.04 24.90 5.10
C LYS A 591 -0.44 25.23 6.53
N ALA A 592 -1.73 25.51 6.72
CA ALA A 592 -2.30 25.81 8.03
C ALA A 592 -2.39 24.59 8.97
N LEU A 593 -2.34 23.38 8.45
CA LEU A 593 -2.36 22.14 9.21
C LEU A 593 -0.95 21.59 9.49
N ALA A 594 0.11 22.22 9.00
CA ALA A 594 1.47 21.78 9.24
C ALA A 594 1.77 21.59 10.74
N GLY A 595 2.46 20.51 11.10
CA GLY A 595 2.76 20.12 12.47
C GLY A 595 1.59 19.49 13.24
N LYS A 596 0.46 19.22 12.56
CA LYS A 596 -0.72 18.59 13.17
C LYS A 596 -0.98 17.21 12.59
N LYS A 597 -1.25 16.26 13.46
CA LYS A 597 -1.66 14.91 13.09
C LYS A 597 -3.19 14.83 13.03
N VAL A 598 -3.75 15.31 11.92
CA VAL A 598 -5.18 15.36 11.69
C VAL A 598 -5.49 15.16 10.21
N GLY A 599 -6.49 14.36 9.92
CA GLY A 599 -6.98 14.14 8.55
C GLY A 599 -8.49 13.94 8.52
N THR A 600 -9.10 14.29 7.38
CA THR A 600 -10.53 14.09 7.10
C THR A 600 -10.70 13.61 5.67
N GLU A 601 -11.61 12.67 5.48
CA GLU A 601 -12.00 12.09 4.20
C GLU A 601 -13.52 12.15 4.07
N PRO A 602 -14.06 13.20 3.44
CA PRO A 602 -15.49 13.32 3.19
C PRO A 602 -15.91 12.46 2.00
N TYR A 603 -17.10 11.89 2.06
CA TYR A 603 -17.62 11.04 0.99
C TYR A 603 -19.13 11.18 0.81
N VAL A 604 -19.61 10.91 -0.42
CA VAL A 604 -21.02 10.75 -0.77
C VAL A 604 -21.14 9.50 -1.64
N ASN A 605 -21.45 8.37 -1.01
CA ASN A 605 -21.62 7.07 -1.67
C ASN A 605 -23.08 6.91 -2.19
N ILE A 606 -23.43 5.73 -2.71
CA ILE A 606 -24.78 5.48 -3.23
C ILE A 606 -25.83 5.64 -2.13
N THR A 607 -25.62 5.06 -0.94
CA THR A 607 -26.62 5.00 0.13
C THR A 607 -26.35 5.88 1.33
N GLU A 608 -25.14 6.49 1.37
CA GLU A 608 -24.63 7.17 2.56
C GLU A 608 -23.74 8.33 2.18
N GLU A 609 -23.72 9.36 3.00
CA GLU A 609 -22.70 10.40 3.04
C GLU A 609 -22.04 10.44 4.42
N GLY A 610 -20.78 10.88 4.47
CA GLY A 610 -20.06 10.94 5.73
C GLY A 610 -18.71 11.63 5.65
N ILE A 611 -18.03 11.62 6.80
CA ILE A 611 -16.64 12.04 6.94
C ILE A 611 -15.97 11.02 7.85
N ASN A 612 -14.91 10.38 7.37
CA ASN A 612 -13.95 9.68 8.21
C ASN A 612 -12.87 10.67 8.65
N GLY A 613 -12.47 10.60 9.91
CA GLY A 613 -11.41 11.46 10.40
C GLY A 613 -10.56 10.77 11.45
N TYR A 614 -9.33 11.18 11.53
CA TYR A 614 -8.39 10.75 12.55
C TYR A 614 -7.64 11.93 13.15
N SER A 615 -7.22 11.78 14.39
CA SER A 615 -6.42 12.77 15.08
C SER A 615 -5.65 12.13 16.22
N THR A 616 -4.65 12.87 16.73
CA THR A 616 -4.11 12.63 18.07
C THR A 616 -5.02 13.28 19.11
N PRO A 617 -4.95 12.89 20.40
CA PRO A 617 -5.62 13.61 21.48
C PRO A 617 -5.24 15.09 21.52
N LYS A 618 -4.00 15.45 21.19
CA LYS A 618 -3.47 16.82 21.13
C LYS A 618 -4.16 17.67 20.07
N ASP A 619 -4.45 17.09 18.91
CA ASP A 619 -4.96 17.81 17.74
C ASP A 619 -6.47 17.66 17.53
N ILE A 620 -7.19 17.00 18.43
CA ILE A 620 -8.63 16.68 18.29
C ILE A 620 -9.51 17.92 18.09
N GLU A 621 -9.16 19.07 18.66
CA GLU A 621 -9.90 20.30 18.44
C GLU A 621 -9.79 20.76 16.98
N THR A 622 -8.63 20.59 16.34
CA THR A 622 -8.42 20.88 14.92
C THR A 622 -9.32 19.99 14.06
N LEU A 623 -9.42 18.69 14.38
CA LEU A 623 -10.33 17.77 13.69
C LEU A 623 -11.78 18.24 13.75
N PHE A 624 -12.27 18.64 14.94
CA PHE A 624 -13.65 19.17 15.06
C PHE A 624 -13.85 20.51 14.34
N GLN A 625 -12.80 21.34 14.18
CA GLN A 625 -12.86 22.54 13.36
C GLN A 625 -13.06 22.17 11.87
N LEU A 626 -12.36 21.16 11.35
CA LEU A 626 -12.54 20.66 9.98
C LEU A 626 -13.97 20.13 9.78
N TYR A 627 -14.46 19.28 10.67
CA TYR A 627 -15.85 18.79 10.62
C TYR A 627 -16.85 19.94 10.61
N TYR A 628 -16.66 20.94 11.49
CA TYR A 628 -17.53 22.11 11.52
C TYR A 628 -17.56 22.85 10.19
N LEU A 629 -16.43 22.95 9.48
CA LEU A 629 -16.33 23.62 8.20
C LEU A 629 -17.02 22.84 7.09
N TYR A 630 -16.92 21.51 7.07
CA TYR A 630 -17.66 20.67 6.10
C TYR A 630 -19.17 20.89 6.18
N PHE A 631 -19.73 20.98 7.38
CA PHE A 631 -21.16 21.23 7.58
C PHE A 631 -21.58 22.68 7.37
N THR A 632 -20.66 23.64 7.41
CA THR A 632 -21.03 25.07 7.44
C THR A 632 -20.45 25.91 6.33
N LYS A 633 -19.30 25.50 5.76
CA LYS A 633 -18.56 26.35 4.84
C LYS A 633 -17.72 25.58 3.84
N LEU A 634 -18.36 24.68 3.06
CA LEU A 634 -17.74 24.05 1.91
C LEU A 634 -17.36 25.12 0.88
N ARG A 635 -16.09 25.14 0.49
CA ARG A 635 -15.54 26.12 -0.44
C ARG A 635 -15.62 25.60 -1.87
N SER A 636 -16.00 26.47 -2.82
CA SER A 636 -15.91 26.20 -4.24
C SER A 636 -14.76 27.01 -4.84
N ASP A 637 -14.02 26.41 -5.77
CA ASP A 637 -12.90 27.04 -6.46
C ASP A 637 -12.90 26.66 -7.94
N ASP A 638 -13.19 27.61 -8.82
CA ASP A 638 -13.30 27.35 -10.25
C ASP A 638 -11.93 27.05 -10.89
N GLN A 639 -10.82 27.53 -10.31
CA GLN A 639 -9.46 27.20 -10.78
C GLN A 639 -9.11 25.75 -10.45
N ALA A 640 -9.37 25.32 -9.21
CA ALA A 640 -9.17 23.95 -8.80
C ALA A 640 -10.03 22.98 -9.64
N PHE A 641 -11.27 23.36 -9.98
CA PHE A 641 -12.11 22.57 -10.88
C PHE A 641 -11.54 22.49 -12.31
N ALA A 642 -11.00 23.59 -12.84
CA ALA A 642 -10.34 23.56 -14.15
C ALA A 642 -9.13 22.64 -14.14
N SER A 643 -8.30 22.69 -13.10
CA SER A 643 -7.19 21.76 -12.88
C SER A 643 -7.67 20.30 -12.79
N TRP A 644 -8.69 20.02 -11.97
CA TRP A 644 -9.30 18.69 -11.85
C TRP A 644 -9.76 18.16 -13.22
N LYS A 645 -10.44 18.97 -14.01
CA LYS A 645 -10.88 18.59 -15.37
C LYS A 645 -9.71 18.23 -16.27
N THR A 646 -8.68 19.05 -16.30
CA THR A 646 -7.48 18.80 -17.12
C THR A 646 -6.82 17.48 -16.73
N LYS A 647 -6.57 17.27 -15.43
CA LYS A 647 -5.96 16.05 -14.92
C LYS A 647 -6.82 14.82 -15.18
N THR A 648 -8.11 14.87 -14.87
CA THR A 648 -9.04 13.76 -15.07
C THR A 648 -9.19 13.40 -16.55
N SER A 649 -9.28 14.41 -17.44
CA SER A 649 -9.31 14.17 -18.88
C SER A 649 -8.04 13.48 -19.37
N ALA A 650 -6.87 13.94 -18.95
CA ALA A 650 -5.61 13.33 -19.33
C ALA A 650 -5.47 11.89 -18.76
N ALA A 651 -5.88 11.67 -17.51
CA ALA A 651 -5.87 10.32 -16.90
C ALA A 651 -6.78 9.34 -17.65
N LEU A 652 -7.94 9.81 -18.13
CA LEU A 652 -8.90 8.97 -18.84
C LEU A 652 -8.65 8.84 -20.34
N ALA A 653 -7.77 9.67 -20.93
CA ALA A 653 -7.56 9.73 -22.37
C ALA A 653 -7.16 8.38 -22.99
N ASN A 654 -6.37 7.59 -22.31
CA ASN A 654 -5.80 6.33 -22.77
C ASN A 654 -6.25 5.10 -21.97
N VAL A 655 -7.04 5.29 -20.92
CA VAL A 655 -7.42 4.21 -20.01
C VAL A 655 -8.16 3.07 -20.73
N GLN A 656 -8.84 3.35 -21.84
CA GLN A 656 -9.50 2.35 -22.68
C GLN A 656 -8.53 1.41 -23.42
N ALA A 657 -7.26 1.78 -23.53
CA ALA A 657 -6.23 0.90 -24.06
C ALA A 657 -5.92 -0.26 -23.10
N GLN A 658 -6.09 -0.03 -21.80
CA GLN A 658 -5.85 -1.03 -20.77
C GLN A 658 -6.91 -2.16 -20.81
N PRO A 659 -6.49 -3.43 -20.84
CA PRO A 659 -7.42 -4.57 -20.86
C PRO A 659 -8.39 -4.56 -19.66
N MET A 660 -7.91 -4.25 -18.47
CA MET A 660 -8.72 -4.22 -17.23
C MET A 660 -9.88 -3.23 -17.29
N THR A 661 -9.74 -2.11 -18.00
CA THR A 661 -10.83 -1.14 -18.15
C THR A 661 -11.98 -1.70 -18.97
N ALA A 662 -11.66 -2.37 -20.10
CA ALA A 662 -12.67 -3.03 -20.91
C ALA A 662 -13.38 -4.16 -20.17
N PHE A 663 -12.63 -4.90 -19.36
CA PHE A 663 -13.18 -5.95 -18.50
C PHE A 663 -14.13 -5.38 -17.44
N SER A 664 -13.73 -4.34 -16.71
CA SER A 664 -14.53 -3.69 -15.67
C SER A 664 -15.80 -3.06 -16.22
N ASP A 665 -15.73 -2.41 -17.37
CA ASP A 665 -16.91 -1.86 -18.06
C ASP A 665 -17.90 -2.97 -18.46
N SER A 666 -17.39 -4.10 -18.98
CA SER A 666 -18.21 -5.24 -19.34
C SER A 666 -18.85 -5.88 -18.11
N LEU A 667 -18.07 -6.02 -17.01
CA LEU A 667 -18.55 -6.54 -15.75
C LEU A 667 -19.71 -5.68 -15.20
N ALA A 668 -19.55 -4.36 -15.16
CA ALA A 668 -20.62 -3.47 -14.71
C ALA A 668 -21.90 -3.63 -15.53
N ASN A 669 -21.77 -3.77 -16.86
CA ASN A 669 -22.90 -3.96 -17.76
C ASN A 669 -23.58 -5.32 -17.62
N VAL A 670 -22.84 -6.37 -17.29
CA VAL A 670 -23.37 -7.75 -17.16
C VAL A 670 -24.03 -7.97 -15.81
N VAL A 671 -23.41 -7.46 -14.73
CA VAL A 671 -23.79 -7.74 -13.34
C VAL A 671 -24.96 -6.85 -12.87
N TYR A 672 -24.94 -5.55 -13.20
CA TYR A 672 -25.86 -4.60 -12.58
C TYR A 672 -27.04 -4.20 -13.46
N THR A 673 -28.20 -3.97 -12.85
CA THR A 673 -29.42 -3.44 -13.52
C THR A 673 -29.25 -1.99 -13.96
N ASN A 674 -28.42 -1.25 -13.26
CA ASN A 674 -28.11 0.16 -13.57
C ASN A 674 -26.56 0.37 -13.63
N PRO A 675 -25.93 -0.02 -14.75
CA PRO A 675 -24.47 0.06 -14.87
C PRO A 675 -23.92 1.49 -14.78
N LEU A 676 -24.74 2.50 -15.09
CA LEU A 676 -24.33 3.91 -14.98
C LEU A 676 -23.97 4.32 -13.53
N ARG A 677 -24.54 3.64 -12.54
CA ARG A 677 -24.24 3.87 -11.12
C ARG A 677 -23.07 3.05 -10.60
N ALA A 678 -22.55 2.10 -11.39
CA ALA A 678 -21.53 1.14 -10.98
C ALA A 678 -20.20 1.30 -11.71
N ARG A 679 -20.21 1.79 -12.95
CA ARG A 679 -19.01 1.94 -13.77
C ARG A 679 -18.24 3.22 -13.49
N SER A 680 -16.97 3.23 -13.86
CA SER A 680 -16.14 4.44 -13.85
C SER A 680 -16.58 5.45 -14.91
N MET A 681 -16.24 6.72 -14.69
CA MET A 681 -16.43 7.82 -15.65
C MET A 681 -15.59 7.56 -16.91
N LYS A 682 -16.11 7.97 -18.07
CA LYS A 682 -15.39 7.92 -19.35
C LYS A 682 -14.81 9.29 -19.72
N TYR A 683 -13.80 9.27 -20.57
CA TYR A 683 -13.12 10.48 -21.05
C TYR A 683 -14.11 11.54 -21.58
N GLU A 684 -15.05 11.16 -22.46
CA GLU A 684 -16.05 12.07 -23.04
C GLU A 684 -17.12 12.55 -22.05
N GLU A 685 -17.10 12.07 -20.82
CA GLU A 685 -18.04 12.43 -19.77
C GLU A 685 -17.49 13.51 -18.83
N VAL A 686 -16.18 13.71 -18.79
CA VAL A 686 -15.52 14.72 -17.93
C VAL A 686 -16.08 16.11 -18.18
N GLU A 687 -16.28 16.47 -19.46
CA GLU A 687 -16.86 17.76 -19.85
C GLU A 687 -18.33 17.96 -19.42
N LYS A 688 -19.04 16.87 -19.08
CA LYS A 688 -20.43 16.88 -18.64
C LYS A 688 -20.60 17.07 -17.12
N VAL A 689 -19.49 17.04 -16.36
CA VAL A 689 -19.52 17.24 -14.91
C VAL A 689 -19.92 18.67 -14.58
N ASP A 690 -21.03 18.84 -13.87
CA ASP A 690 -21.49 20.14 -13.39
C ASP A 690 -20.97 20.41 -11.97
N TYR A 691 -19.89 21.17 -11.86
CA TYR A 691 -19.27 21.52 -10.59
C TYR A 691 -20.19 22.26 -9.63
N LYS A 692 -20.99 23.21 -10.14
CA LYS A 692 -21.94 23.95 -9.30
C LYS A 692 -23.00 23.03 -8.72
N ARG A 693 -23.47 22.08 -9.54
CA ARG A 693 -24.43 21.07 -9.08
C ARG A 693 -23.80 20.09 -8.09
N ALA A 694 -22.60 19.61 -8.33
CA ALA A 694 -21.86 18.73 -7.39
C ALA A 694 -21.72 19.41 -6.03
N MET A 695 -21.27 20.67 -5.99
CA MET A 695 -21.12 21.43 -4.75
C MET A 695 -22.46 21.76 -4.08
N ALA A 696 -23.54 21.92 -4.86
CA ALA A 696 -24.88 22.08 -4.30
C ALA A 696 -25.36 20.78 -3.62
N ILE A 697 -25.12 19.62 -4.26
CA ILE A 697 -25.41 18.30 -3.71
C ILE A 697 -24.61 18.07 -2.42
N ALA A 698 -23.29 18.30 -2.42
CA ALA A 698 -22.46 18.20 -1.24
C ALA A 698 -23.00 19.05 -0.07
N LYS A 699 -23.28 20.33 -0.31
CA LYS A 699 -23.88 21.23 0.70
C LYS A 699 -25.23 20.74 1.19
N GLU A 700 -26.05 20.15 0.32
CA GLU A 700 -27.34 19.56 0.68
C GLU A 700 -27.18 18.36 1.60
N ARG A 701 -26.25 17.43 1.27
CA ARG A 701 -25.96 16.23 2.06
C ARG A 701 -25.48 16.59 3.47
N PHE A 702 -24.62 17.57 3.61
CA PHE A 702 -24.10 18.02 4.90
C PHE A 702 -24.95 19.12 5.60
N SER A 703 -26.16 19.42 5.11
CA SER A 703 -26.99 20.49 5.65
C SER A 703 -27.76 20.14 6.92
N ASN A 704 -27.82 18.88 7.33
CA ASN A 704 -28.61 18.38 8.46
C ASN A 704 -27.80 17.48 9.39
N ALA A 705 -27.06 18.06 10.31
CA ALA A 705 -26.24 17.28 11.25
C ALA A 705 -27.06 16.37 12.19
N ALA A 706 -28.36 16.65 12.41
CA ALA A 706 -29.22 15.78 13.24
C ALA A 706 -29.51 14.42 12.60
N ASP A 707 -29.26 14.25 11.32
CA ASP A 707 -29.35 12.98 10.61
C ASP A 707 -28.10 12.12 10.75
N PHE A 708 -26.96 12.76 11.05
CA PHE A 708 -25.70 12.10 11.25
C PHE A 708 -25.58 11.44 12.61
N ASN A 709 -24.92 10.29 12.63
CA ASN A 709 -24.39 9.68 13.82
C ASN A 709 -22.86 9.86 13.81
N PHE A 710 -22.32 10.30 14.95
CA PHE A 710 -20.89 10.42 15.15
C PHE A 710 -20.42 9.24 15.99
N VAL A 711 -19.44 8.50 15.53
CA VAL A 711 -18.76 7.42 16.27
C VAL A 711 -17.35 7.89 16.55
N ILE A 712 -16.99 7.96 17.82
CA ILE A 712 -15.70 8.44 18.31
C ILE A 712 -15.06 7.35 19.13
N THR A 713 -13.88 6.88 18.73
CA THR A 713 -13.16 5.79 19.40
C THR A 713 -11.69 6.17 19.53
N GLY A 714 -11.12 6.03 20.71
CA GLY A 714 -9.68 6.26 20.89
C GLY A 714 -9.32 6.84 22.27
N ASN A 715 -8.07 7.24 22.40
CA ASN A 715 -7.51 7.73 23.65
C ASN A 715 -7.95 9.18 23.94
N LEU A 716 -9.14 9.35 24.46
CA LEU A 716 -9.68 10.66 24.82
C LEU A 716 -10.57 10.52 26.05
N LYS A 717 -10.51 11.49 26.96
CA LYS A 717 -11.36 11.51 28.14
C LYS A 717 -12.68 12.22 27.84
N GLU A 718 -13.76 11.75 28.47
CA GLU A 718 -15.10 12.33 28.28
C GLU A 718 -15.13 13.81 28.67
N GLU A 719 -14.39 14.20 29.74
CA GLU A 719 -14.30 15.58 30.20
C GLU A 719 -13.64 16.53 29.20
N GLU A 720 -12.72 16.02 28.38
CA GLU A 720 -12.03 16.75 27.31
C GLU A 720 -12.90 16.83 26.07
N LEU A 721 -13.63 15.74 25.76
CA LEU A 721 -14.50 15.64 24.60
C LEU A 721 -15.76 16.51 24.69
N LEU A 722 -16.47 16.50 25.83
CA LEU A 722 -17.78 17.14 25.96
C LEU A 722 -17.78 18.64 25.62
N PRO A 723 -16.79 19.47 26.05
CA PRO A 723 -16.69 20.86 25.65
C PRO A 723 -16.58 21.05 24.13
N LEU A 724 -15.79 20.19 23.48
CA LEU A 724 -15.56 20.24 22.04
C LEU A 724 -16.83 19.83 21.27
N LEU A 725 -17.52 18.78 21.71
CA LEU A 725 -18.81 18.39 21.15
C LEU A 725 -19.83 19.53 21.27
N CYS A 726 -19.96 20.15 22.42
CA CYS A 726 -20.87 21.28 22.58
C CYS A 726 -20.51 22.47 21.70
N LYS A 727 -19.21 22.76 21.59
CA LYS A 727 -18.67 23.91 20.83
C LYS A 727 -18.83 23.73 19.33
N TYR A 728 -18.46 22.59 18.78
CA TYR A 728 -18.41 22.34 17.35
C TYR A 728 -19.64 21.54 16.85
N VAL A 729 -19.85 20.31 17.32
CA VAL A 729 -20.91 19.41 16.85
C VAL A 729 -22.30 19.91 17.28
N GLY A 730 -22.45 20.35 18.52
CA GLY A 730 -23.72 20.88 19.05
C GLY A 730 -24.14 22.21 18.47
N SER A 731 -23.26 22.90 17.75
CA SER A 731 -23.53 24.15 17.03
C SER A 731 -23.83 23.97 15.53
N LEU A 732 -23.72 22.73 15.00
CA LEU A 732 -23.99 22.42 13.60
C LEU A 732 -25.46 22.67 13.23
N PRO A 733 -25.73 23.04 11.95
CA PRO A 733 -27.09 23.23 11.45
C PRO A 733 -27.84 21.90 11.43
N THR A 734 -29.14 21.95 11.78
CA THR A 734 -30.00 20.78 11.80
C THR A 734 -31.37 21.04 11.21
N LYS A 735 -31.99 20.00 10.67
CA LYS A 735 -33.38 19.97 10.18
C LYS A 735 -34.13 18.85 10.90
N LYS A 736 -35.46 18.86 10.83
CA LYS A 736 -36.30 17.83 11.49
C LYS A 736 -36.47 16.54 10.67
N ALA A 737 -36.28 16.63 9.34
CA ALA A 737 -36.44 15.47 8.46
C ALA A 737 -35.21 14.56 8.56
N ARG A 738 -35.47 13.24 8.62
CA ARG A 738 -34.44 12.20 8.42
C ARG A 738 -34.59 11.61 7.02
N GLU A 739 -33.46 11.34 6.40
CA GLU A 739 -33.43 10.79 5.06
C GLU A 739 -33.15 9.28 5.08
N HIS A 740 -33.59 8.61 4.03
CA HIS A 740 -33.33 7.20 3.76
C HIS A 740 -32.87 7.07 2.32
N TYR A 741 -32.06 6.07 2.03
CA TYR A 741 -31.63 5.82 0.67
C TYR A 741 -32.74 5.15 -0.16
N ASN A 742 -32.66 5.34 -1.48
CA ASN A 742 -33.48 4.65 -2.46
C ASN A 742 -32.69 3.47 -3.08
N SER A 743 -33.39 2.40 -3.44
CA SER A 743 -32.81 1.33 -4.23
C SER A 743 -32.71 1.76 -5.69
N VAL A 744 -31.51 2.16 -6.10
CA VAL A 744 -31.21 2.65 -7.48
C VAL A 744 -30.37 1.67 -8.29
N ILE A 745 -29.95 0.58 -7.69
CA ILE A 745 -29.09 -0.44 -8.32
C ILE A 745 -29.42 -1.82 -7.72
N ASP A 746 -29.41 -2.86 -8.55
CA ASP A 746 -29.53 -4.26 -8.14
C ASP A 746 -28.70 -5.14 -9.08
N TYR A 747 -28.46 -6.38 -8.69
CA TYR A 747 -27.91 -7.39 -9.60
C TYR A 747 -28.99 -7.86 -10.58
N LYS A 748 -28.59 -8.14 -11.83
CA LYS A 748 -29.46 -8.73 -12.82
C LYS A 748 -29.88 -10.13 -12.40
N SER A 749 -31.10 -10.49 -12.71
CA SER A 749 -31.65 -11.82 -12.46
C SER A 749 -31.43 -12.76 -13.65
N GLY A 750 -31.42 -14.07 -13.40
CA GLY A 750 -31.23 -15.12 -14.39
C GLY A 750 -29.78 -15.24 -14.83
N VAL A 751 -29.58 -15.82 -16.02
CA VAL A 751 -28.23 -16.06 -16.56
C VAL A 751 -27.83 -14.91 -17.48
N ASN A 752 -26.69 -14.30 -17.17
CA ASN A 752 -26.15 -13.13 -17.88
C ASN A 752 -24.67 -13.38 -18.22
N ASN A 753 -24.39 -13.80 -19.42
CA ASN A 753 -23.02 -14.16 -19.85
C ASN A 753 -22.52 -13.16 -20.89
N CYS A 754 -21.23 -12.84 -20.81
CA CYS A 754 -20.52 -12.04 -21.79
C CYS A 754 -19.14 -12.65 -22.02
N GLU A 755 -18.87 -13.02 -23.27
CA GLU A 755 -17.53 -13.33 -23.72
C GLU A 755 -17.16 -12.35 -24.82
N PHE A 756 -15.97 -11.79 -24.77
CA PHE A 756 -15.50 -10.85 -25.78
C PHE A 756 -13.99 -10.92 -25.95
N VAL A 757 -13.55 -10.52 -27.14
CA VAL A 757 -12.13 -10.47 -27.47
C VAL A 757 -11.57 -9.07 -27.27
N LYS A 758 -10.39 -8.99 -26.68
CA LYS A 758 -9.61 -7.75 -26.52
C LYS A 758 -8.21 -7.94 -27.11
N GLU A 759 -7.80 -6.99 -27.95
CA GLU A 759 -6.42 -6.94 -28.42
C GLU A 759 -5.49 -6.64 -27.23
N MET A 760 -4.47 -7.49 -27.06
CA MET A 760 -3.45 -7.36 -26.00
C MET A 760 -2.07 -7.64 -26.57
N GLN A 761 -1.04 -6.99 -26.04
CA GLN A 761 0.34 -7.27 -26.41
C GLN A 761 0.77 -8.67 -25.92
N ASP A 762 0.38 -9.01 -24.71
CA ASP A 762 0.59 -10.34 -24.10
C ASP A 762 -0.79 -10.96 -23.80
N PRO A 763 -1.26 -11.88 -24.65
CA PRO A 763 -2.60 -12.43 -24.52
C PRO A 763 -2.81 -13.23 -23.24
N MET A 764 -3.87 -12.89 -22.51
CA MET A 764 -4.37 -13.62 -21.35
C MET A 764 -5.89 -13.67 -21.38
N VAL A 765 -6.50 -14.57 -20.63
CA VAL A 765 -7.94 -14.60 -20.41
C VAL A 765 -8.24 -14.20 -18.98
N LEU A 766 -9.11 -13.21 -18.82
CA LEU A 766 -9.68 -12.84 -17.52
C LEU A 766 -11.07 -13.46 -17.39
N ASN A 767 -11.27 -14.20 -16.30
CA ASN A 767 -12.50 -14.93 -16.03
C ASN A 767 -13.14 -14.42 -14.75
N PHE A 768 -14.42 -14.13 -14.82
CA PHE A 768 -15.25 -13.75 -13.68
C PHE A 768 -16.54 -14.56 -13.69
N PHE A 769 -16.85 -15.15 -12.54
CA PHE A 769 -18.10 -15.87 -12.28
C PHE A 769 -18.78 -15.26 -11.07
N MET A 770 -20.08 -15.06 -11.12
CA MET A 770 -20.84 -14.55 -10.00
C MET A 770 -22.19 -15.27 -9.88
N TYR A 771 -22.45 -15.78 -8.70
CA TYR A 771 -23.76 -16.25 -8.28
C TYR A 771 -24.35 -15.30 -7.26
N ASN A 772 -25.67 -15.10 -7.23
CA ASN A 772 -26.30 -14.27 -6.23
C ASN A 772 -27.70 -14.75 -5.84
N ALA A 773 -28.07 -14.54 -4.56
CA ALA A 773 -29.36 -14.88 -4.01
C ALA A 773 -29.81 -13.89 -2.95
N PRO A 774 -31.14 -13.73 -2.71
CA PRO A 774 -31.61 -13.02 -1.54
C PRO A 774 -31.04 -13.64 -0.24
N ALA A 775 -30.65 -12.82 0.72
CA ALA A 775 -30.05 -13.27 1.96
C ALA A 775 -30.58 -12.55 3.19
N VAL A 776 -30.47 -13.21 4.32
CA VAL A 776 -30.63 -12.61 5.66
C VAL A 776 -29.26 -12.16 6.12
N TYR A 777 -29.19 -11.00 6.76
CA TYR A 777 -27.94 -10.47 7.27
C TYR A 777 -27.92 -10.56 8.80
N ASN A 778 -27.11 -11.45 9.34
CA ASN A 778 -26.86 -11.66 10.75
C ASN A 778 -25.49 -12.30 10.95
N LEU A 779 -25.03 -12.42 12.19
CA LEU A 779 -23.70 -12.93 12.51
C LEU A 779 -23.44 -14.34 11.95
N LYS A 780 -24.41 -15.28 12.12
CA LYS A 780 -24.21 -16.66 11.66
C LYS A 780 -24.07 -16.73 10.14
N GLU A 781 -24.93 -16.04 9.41
CA GLU A 781 -24.90 -16.05 7.95
C GLU A 781 -23.63 -15.36 7.40
N ASP A 782 -23.21 -14.25 8.02
CA ASP A 782 -21.96 -13.54 7.65
C ASP A 782 -20.74 -14.47 7.82
N LEU A 783 -20.59 -15.09 9.00
CA LEU A 783 -19.51 -16.05 9.27
C LEU A 783 -19.59 -17.31 8.40
N THR A 784 -20.80 -17.75 8.03
CA THR A 784 -20.97 -18.89 7.10
C THR A 784 -20.46 -18.54 5.71
N MET A 785 -20.65 -17.30 5.25
CA MET A 785 -20.12 -16.84 3.98
C MET A 785 -18.60 -16.73 4.00
N ASP A 786 -18.01 -16.25 5.10
CA ASP A 786 -16.55 -16.20 5.25
C ASP A 786 -15.92 -17.62 5.19
N LEU A 787 -16.57 -18.59 5.85
CA LEU A 787 -16.17 -20.00 5.79
C LEU A 787 -16.33 -20.59 4.38
N LEU A 788 -17.43 -20.27 3.69
CA LEU A 788 -17.66 -20.70 2.32
C LEU A 788 -16.57 -20.14 1.40
N SER A 789 -16.31 -18.83 1.50
CA SER A 789 -15.26 -18.15 0.74
C SER A 789 -13.91 -18.87 0.87
N SER A 790 -13.44 -18.99 2.11
CA SER A 790 -12.10 -19.52 2.38
C SER A 790 -11.97 -21.02 2.04
N THR A 791 -12.97 -21.84 2.38
CA THR A 791 -12.89 -23.30 2.12
C THR A 791 -13.03 -23.63 0.65
N LEU A 792 -13.79 -22.86 -0.13
CA LEU A 792 -13.87 -23.03 -1.58
C LEU A 792 -12.58 -22.55 -2.25
N GLU A 793 -12.01 -21.44 -1.80
CA GLU A 793 -10.74 -20.90 -2.30
C GLU A 793 -9.61 -21.92 -2.14
N LEU A 794 -9.50 -22.58 -0.99
CA LEU A 794 -8.50 -23.63 -0.75
C LEU A 794 -8.60 -24.77 -1.76
N ILE A 795 -9.80 -25.22 -2.06
CA ILE A 795 -10.03 -26.29 -3.05
C ILE A 795 -9.72 -25.83 -4.47
N LEU A 796 -10.13 -24.61 -4.84
CA LEU A 796 -9.83 -24.06 -6.16
C LEU A 796 -8.32 -23.85 -6.35
N HIS A 797 -7.62 -23.41 -5.32
CA HIS A 797 -6.15 -23.31 -5.35
C HIS A 797 -5.49 -24.67 -5.59
N GLU A 798 -5.88 -25.68 -4.82
CA GLU A 798 -5.34 -27.04 -4.96
C GLU A 798 -5.59 -27.63 -6.36
N GLU A 799 -6.83 -27.50 -6.87
CA GLU A 799 -7.20 -28.12 -8.15
C GLU A 799 -6.70 -27.35 -9.37
N ILE A 800 -6.86 -26.02 -9.40
CA ILE A 800 -6.61 -25.21 -10.60
C ILE A 800 -5.17 -24.71 -10.68
N ARG A 801 -4.58 -24.30 -9.53
CA ARG A 801 -3.20 -23.80 -9.47
C ARG A 801 -2.19 -24.96 -9.32
N GLU A 802 -2.32 -25.77 -8.26
CA GLU A 802 -1.29 -26.74 -7.93
C GLU A 802 -1.33 -27.99 -8.82
N LYS A 803 -2.54 -28.54 -9.09
CA LYS A 803 -2.66 -29.76 -9.92
C LYS A 803 -2.61 -29.47 -11.40
N GLU A 804 -3.32 -28.43 -11.84
CA GLU A 804 -3.40 -28.09 -13.26
C GLU A 804 -2.27 -27.16 -13.73
N GLY A 805 -1.62 -26.40 -12.82
CA GLY A 805 -0.71 -25.32 -13.21
C GLY A 805 -1.40 -24.33 -14.17
N GLY A 806 -2.69 -24.07 -13.97
CA GLY A 806 -3.54 -23.38 -14.93
C GLY A 806 -3.67 -21.89 -14.68
N THR A 807 -3.21 -21.41 -13.55
CA THR A 807 -3.24 -20.00 -13.15
C THR A 807 -2.16 -19.74 -12.11
N TYR A 808 -1.71 -18.49 -12.02
CA TYR A 808 -0.90 -18.04 -10.87
C TYR A 808 -1.74 -17.96 -9.60
N GLY A 809 -3.00 -17.50 -9.71
CA GLY A 809 -3.91 -17.40 -8.57
C GLY A 809 -5.37 -17.42 -8.99
N ILE A 810 -6.20 -18.02 -8.14
CA ILE A 810 -7.66 -18.04 -8.25
C ILE A 810 -8.24 -17.64 -6.91
N SER A 811 -9.19 -16.71 -6.92
CA SER A 811 -9.86 -16.30 -5.68
C SER A 811 -11.34 -16.61 -5.73
N ALA A 812 -11.88 -17.03 -4.58
CA ALA A 812 -13.30 -17.16 -4.34
C ALA A 812 -13.71 -16.23 -3.20
N SER A 813 -14.70 -15.36 -3.44
CA SER A 813 -15.22 -14.42 -2.43
C SER A 813 -16.73 -14.62 -2.27
N ALA A 814 -17.14 -15.04 -1.08
CA ALA A 814 -18.53 -15.14 -0.73
C ALA A 814 -18.86 -14.10 0.36
N SER A 815 -19.96 -13.36 0.21
CA SER A 815 -20.32 -12.29 1.14
C SER A 815 -21.82 -11.97 1.11
N ILE A 816 -22.29 -11.29 2.16
CA ILE A 816 -23.63 -10.69 2.19
C ILE A 816 -23.46 -9.18 2.29
N ASN A 817 -23.87 -8.46 1.25
CA ASN A 817 -23.91 -7.01 1.27
C ASN A 817 -25.34 -6.56 1.63
N PRO A 818 -25.57 -5.97 2.83
CA PRO A 818 -26.91 -5.53 3.21
C PRO A 818 -27.36 -4.26 2.47
N GLU A 819 -26.46 -3.47 1.94
CA GLU A 819 -26.66 -2.22 1.20
C GLU A 819 -25.56 -2.00 0.15
N PRO A 820 -25.86 -1.46 -1.03
CA PRO A 820 -27.20 -1.07 -1.56
C PRO A 820 -28.05 -2.26 -2.00
N ILE A 821 -27.47 -3.45 -2.14
CA ILE A 821 -28.14 -4.66 -2.67
C ILE A 821 -28.10 -5.74 -1.59
N LYS A 822 -29.28 -6.05 -1.03
CA LYS A 822 -29.41 -7.07 0.04
C LYS A 822 -29.43 -8.48 -0.55
N LYS A 823 -28.26 -8.98 -0.91
CA LYS A 823 -28.06 -10.33 -1.47
C LYS A 823 -26.76 -10.95 -0.97
N ALA A 824 -26.73 -12.26 -0.86
CA ALA A 824 -25.52 -13.04 -0.82
C ALA A 824 -24.94 -13.15 -2.23
N THR A 825 -23.62 -13.11 -2.35
CA THR A 825 -22.89 -13.32 -3.60
C THR A 825 -21.79 -14.35 -3.39
N LEU A 826 -21.49 -15.12 -4.42
CA LEU A 826 -20.24 -15.85 -4.58
C LEU A 826 -19.63 -15.40 -5.89
N GLN A 827 -18.40 -14.91 -5.81
CA GLN A 827 -17.60 -14.45 -6.95
C GLN A 827 -16.34 -15.29 -7.06
N ILE A 828 -15.98 -15.72 -8.28
CA ILE A 828 -14.71 -16.40 -8.56
C ILE A 828 -14.01 -15.64 -9.68
N VAL A 829 -12.73 -15.33 -9.47
CA VAL A 829 -11.92 -14.54 -10.39
C VAL A 829 -10.57 -15.22 -10.59
N TYR A 830 -10.13 -15.36 -11.81
CA TYR A 830 -8.79 -15.81 -12.13
C TYR A 830 -8.41 -15.45 -13.58
N GLN A 831 -7.11 -15.50 -13.85
CA GLN A 831 -6.57 -15.32 -15.19
C GLN A 831 -5.82 -16.57 -15.63
N THR A 832 -5.76 -16.80 -16.94
CA THR A 832 -5.15 -18.00 -17.50
C THR A 832 -4.73 -17.83 -18.97
N ASP A 833 -4.04 -18.84 -19.48
CA ASP A 833 -3.66 -18.95 -20.90
C ASP A 833 -4.88 -19.05 -21.82
N PRO A 834 -4.92 -18.31 -22.95
CA PRO A 834 -5.98 -18.43 -23.96
C PRO A 834 -6.19 -19.84 -24.51
N ALA A 835 -5.18 -20.71 -24.51
CA ALA A 835 -5.31 -22.08 -24.96
C ALA A 835 -6.02 -23.02 -23.97
N ARG A 836 -6.18 -22.60 -22.69
CA ARG A 836 -6.68 -23.46 -21.63
C ARG A 836 -7.98 -22.99 -20.98
N TYR A 837 -8.41 -21.75 -21.21
CA TYR A 837 -9.51 -21.13 -20.47
C TYR A 837 -10.84 -21.88 -20.53
N GLU A 838 -11.21 -22.44 -21.68
CA GLU A 838 -12.49 -23.20 -21.83
C GLU A 838 -12.50 -24.45 -20.94
N TYR A 839 -11.38 -25.16 -20.89
CA TYR A 839 -11.23 -26.34 -20.04
C TYR A 839 -11.26 -25.94 -18.56
N LEU A 840 -10.48 -24.91 -18.18
CA LEU A 840 -10.38 -24.48 -16.80
C LEU A 840 -11.69 -23.86 -16.29
N ASN A 841 -12.41 -23.09 -17.11
CA ASN A 841 -13.74 -22.59 -16.78
C ASN A 841 -14.73 -23.75 -16.49
N SER A 842 -14.71 -24.77 -17.32
CA SER A 842 -15.53 -25.97 -17.10
C SER A 842 -15.14 -26.68 -15.79
N ARG A 843 -13.85 -26.79 -15.52
CA ARG A 843 -13.34 -27.42 -14.28
C ARG A 843 -13.70 -26.61 -13.03
N VAL A 844 -13.61 -25.27 -13.07
CA VAL A 844 -14.06 -24.39 -11.96
C VAL A 844 -15.54 -24.59 -11.68
N GLU A 845 -16.39 -24.62 -12.71
CA GLU A 845 -17.82 -24.90 -12.53
C GLU A 845 -18.10 -26.30 -11.97
N GLU A 846 -17.33 -27.31 -12.39
CA GLU A 846 -17.44 -28.68 -11.84
C GLU A 846 -17.08 -28.70 -10.35
N ILE A 847 -15.98 -28.04 -9.96
CA ILE A 847 -15.54 -27.94 -8.56
C ILE A 847 -16.64 -27.29 -7.72
N VAL A 848 -17.23 -26.18 -8.17
CA VAL A 848 -18.34 -25.53 -7.45
C VAL A 848 -19.54 -26.49 -7.29
N LYS A 849 -19.89 -27.28 -8.33
CA LYS A 849 -20.96 -28.27 -8.27
C LYS A 849 -20.60 -29.46 -7.35
N GLU A 850 -19.37 -29.93 -7.38
CA GLU A 850 -18.85 -30.96 -6.49
C GLU A 850 -18.91 -30.50 -5.04
N PHE A 851 -18.47 -29.27 -4.76
CA PHE A 851 -18.54 -28.66 -3.42
C PHE A 851 -20.01 -28.51 -2.95
N ALA A 852 -20.94 -28.14 -3.82
CA ALA A 852 -22.36 -28.06 -3.53
C ALA A 852 -22.99 -29.44 -3.13
N VAL A 853 -22.39 -30.53 -3.60
CA VAL A 853 -22.83 -31.90 -3.26
C VAL A 853 -22.10 -32.42 -2.00
N SER A 854 -20.76 -32.30 -1.94
CA SER A 854 -19.95 -32.89 -0.88
C SER A 854 -19.84 -31.98 0.36
N GLY A 855 -19.87 -30.67 0.18
CA GLY A 855 -19.47 -29.68 1.18
C GLY A 855 -17.94 -29.59 1.32
N PRO A 856 -17.46 -28.69 2.21
CA PRO A 856 -16.03 -28.51 2.48
C PRO A 856 -15.45 -29.70 3.26
N ARG A 857 -14.14 -29.93 3.16
CA ARG A 857 -13.42 -30.92 3.96
C ARG A 857 -13.34 -30.45 5.42
N ALA A 858 -13.40 -31.39 6.37
CA ALA A 858 -13.34 -31.07 7.79
C ALA A 858 -12.04 -30.35 8.19
N GLU A 859 -10.93 -30.70 7.55
CA GLU A 859 -9.64 -30.07 7.77
C GLU A 859 -9.60 -28.61 7.31
N ASP A 860 -10.23 -28.28 6.17
CA ASP A 860 -10.28 -26.90 5.65
C ASP A 860 -11.14 -26.01 6.54
N ILE A 861 -12.27 -26.54 7.06
CA ILE A 861 -13.08 -25.83 8.05
C ILE A 861 -12.26 -25.55 9.31
N ALA A 862 -11.52 -26.53 9.81
CA ALA A 862 -10.73 -26.39 11.02
C ALA A 862 -9.62 -25.34 10.85
N LYS A 863 -8.89 -25.37 9.74
CA LYS A 863 -7.87 -24.37 9.38
C LYS A 863 -8.46 -22.96 9.28
N THR A 864 -9.57 -22.81 8.56
CA THR A 864 -10.25 -21.51 8.39
C THR A 864 -10.76 -20.96 9.71
N LYS A 865 -11.43 -21.79 10.55
CA LYS A 865 -11.88 -21.37 11.88
C LYS A 865 -10.72 -20.92 12.76
N ALA A 866 -9.61 -21.65 12.76
CA ALA A 866 -8.42 -21.28 13.53
C ALA A 866 -7.87 -19.90 13.13
N ASN A 867 -7.82 -19.60 11.84
CA ASN A 867 -7.43 -18.28 11.32
C ASN A 867 -8.45 -17.19 11.69
N MET A 868 -9.76 -17.45 11.55
CA MET A 868 -10.81 -16.48 11.89
C MET A 868 -10.81 -16.12 13.38
N VAL A 869 -10.62 -17.10 14.28
CA VAL A 869 -10.50 -16.84 15.74
C VAL A 869 -9.30 -15.96 16.02
N LYS A 870 -8.13 -16.29 15.43
CA LYS A 870 -6.91 -15.48 15.58
C LYS A 870 -7.12 -14.04 15.12
N ASN A 871 -7.64 -13.85 13.92
CA ASN A 871 -7.89 -12.51 13.36
C ASN A 871 -8.93 -11.73 14.19
N HIS A 872 -9.93 -12.41 14.75
CA HIS A 872 -10.89 -11.75 15.63
C HIS A 872 -10.22 -11.22 16.91
N GLU A 873 -9.36 -12.02 17.55
CA GLU A 873 -8.60 -11.62 18.73
C GLU A 873 -7.68 -10.43 18.45
N GLU A 874 -6.98 -10.41 17.30
CA GLU A 874 -6.16 -9.28 16.85
C GLU A 874 -7.02 -8.02 16.63
N ASN A 875 -8.18 -8.16 15.98
CA ASN A 875 -9.09 -7.06 15.70
C ASN A 875 -9.60 -6.36 16.96
N LEU A 876 -9.75 -7.08 18.07
CA LEU A 876 -10.17 -6.50 19.35
C LEU A 876 -9.16 -5.48 19.91
N GLN A 877 -7.92 -5.50 19.45
CA GLN A 877 -6.87 -4.55 19.81
C GLN A 877 -6.86 -3.32 18.90
N ASN A 878 -7.83 -3.17 18.00
CA ASN A 878 -7.85 -2.11 17.00
C ASN A 878 -9.07 -1.18 17.19
N ASN A 879 -8.83 0.14 17.30
CA ASN A 879 -9.89 1.15 17.42
C ASN A 879 -10.80 1.20 16.19
N ALA A 880 -10.26 0.96 15.00
CA ALA A 880 -11.05 0.95 13.76
C ALA A 880 -12.07 -0.19 13.73
N TYR A 881 -11.71 -1.35 14.30
CA TYR A 881 -12.63 -2.48 14.44
C TYR A 881 -13.83 -2.12 15.33
N TRP A 882 -13.59 -1.55 16.51
CA TRP A 882 -14.67 -1.11 17.42
C TRP A 882 -15.54 -0.04 16.78
N SER A 883 -14.92 0.92 16.10
CA SER A 883 -15.63 1.96 15.35
C SER A 883 -16.52 1.37 14.25
N GLY A 884 -16.00 0.36 13.51
CA GLY A 884 -16.73 -0.38 12.48
C GLY A 884 -17.92 -1.19 13.04
N LEU A 885 -17.72 -1.89 14.16
CA LEU A 885 -18.79 -2.63 14.85
C LEU A 885 -19.95 -1.71 15.24
N MET A 886 -19.65 -0.55 15.84
CA MET A 886 -20.68 0.40 16.24
C MET A 886 -21.39 0.99 15.02
N GLN A 887 -20.67 1.32 13.94
CA GLN A 887 -21.27 1.78 12.69
C GLN A 887 -22.19 0.72 12.08
N ARG A 888 -21.76 -0.56 12.01
CA ARG A 888 -22.58 -1.68 11.52
C ARG A 888 -23.84 -1.85 12.39
N TYR A 889 -23.70 -1.77 13.71
CA TYR A 889 -24.84 -1.85 14.62
C TYR A 889 -25.83 -0.69 14.42
N ILE A 890 -25.36 0.55 14.30
CA ILE A 890 -26.23 1.72 14.05
C ILE A 890 -26.98 1.57 12.72
N ARG A 891 -26.32 1.01 11.71
CA ARG A 891 -26.88 0.85 10.34
C ARG A 891 -27.87 -0.30 10.25
N TYR A 892 -27.54 -1.45 10.82
CA TYR A 892 -28.25 -2.70 10.56
C TYR A 892 -28.96 -3.29 11.78
N GLY A 893 -28.66 -2.81 12.99
CA GLY A 893 -29.24 -3.34 14.23
C GLY A 893 -28.76 -4.76 14.58
N VAL A 894 -27.64 -5.20 14.01
CA VAL A 894 -27.08 -6.54 14.22
C VAL A 894 -25.83 -6.45 15.08
N ASP A 895 -25.77 -7.27 16.12
CA ASP A 895 -24.57 -7.44 16.93
C ASP A 895 -23.64 -8.46 16.26
N PHE A 896 -22.42 -8.03 15.92
CA PHE A 896 -21.39 -8.86 15.32
C PHE A 896 -20.24 -9.19 16.28
N PHE A 897 -20.40 -8.90 17.55
CA PHE A 897 -19.40 -9.14 18.57
C PHE A 897 -19.83 -10.21 19.58
N ASP A 898 -21.04 -10.06 20.16
CA ASP A 898 -21.50 -10.99 21.17
C ASP A 898 -21.76 -12.40 20.59
N GLY A 899 -21.14 -13.40 21.19
CA GLY A 899 -21.22 -14.79 20.73
C GLY A 899 -20.47 -15.10 19.43
N TYR A 900 -19.49 -14.29 19.01
CA TYR A 900 -18.72 -14.53 17.78
C TYR A 900 -18.09 -15.92 17.73
N ASN A 901 -17.30 -16.29 18.73
CA ASN A 901 -16.59 -17.57 18.76
C ASN A 901 -17.56 -18.75 18.88
N GLU A 902 -18.60 -18.66 19.72
CA GLU A 902 -19.61 -19.69 19.86
C GLU A 902 -20.41 -19.89 18.57
N THR A 903 -20.75 -18.80 17.89
CA THR A 903 -21.44 -18.87 16.60
C THR A 903 -20.54 -19.50 15.54
N LEU A 904 -19.29 -19.07 15.45
CA LEU A 904 -18.31 -19.62 14.50
C LEU A 904 -18.13 -21.13 14.71
N GLU A 905 -17.95 -21.56 15.97
CA GLU A 905 -17.81 -23.00 16.28
C GLU A 905 -19.06 -23.80 15.93
N SER A 906 -20.24 -23.22 16.04
CA SER A 906 -21.51 -23.89 15.75
C SER A 906 -21.75 -24.16 14.26
N ILE A 907 -21.05 -23.46 13.37
CA ILE A 907 -21.22 -23.62 11.91
C ILE A 907 -20.59 -24.94 11.47
N THR A 908 -21.38 -25.73 10.74
CA THR A 908 -21.01 -27.06 10.26
C THR A 908 -20.77 -27.06 8.74
N ALA A 909 -20.21 -28.17 8.24
CA ALA A 909 -20.07 -28.39 6.79
C ALA A 909 -21.44 -28.35 6.08
N ASP A 910 -22.50 -28.80 6.73
CA ASP A 910 -23.86 -28.76 6.17
C ASP A 910 -24.40 -27.32 6.09
N ASP A 911 -24.07 -26.43 7.05
CA ASP A 911 -24.44 -25.01 6.97
C ASP A 911 -23.75 -24.34 5.77
N ILE A 912 -22.46 -24.56 5.58
CA ILE A 912 -21.67 -24.01 4.46
C ILE A 912 -22.20 -24.52 3.12
N LYS A 913 -22.44 -25.83 3.04
CA LYS A 913 -23.05 -26.47 1.88
C LYS A 913 -24.44 -25.92 1.56
N ALA A 914 -25.29 -25.71 2.58
CA ALA A 914 -26.63 -25.15 2.42
C ALA A 914 -26.57 -23.69 1.91
N ALA A 915 -25.62 -22.89 2.38
CA ALA A 915 -25.42 -21.52 1.93
C ALA A 915 -25.05 -21.48 0.43
N LEU A 916 -24.10 -22.31 -0.02
CA LEU A 916 -23.76 -22.41 -1.43
C LEU A 916 -24.94 -22.88 -2.29
N ASN A 917 -25.66 -23.93 -1.85
CA ASN A 917 -26.82 -24.43 -2.57
C ASN A 917 -27.92 -23.35 -2.71
N GLN A 918 -28.19 -22.58 -1.67
CA GLN A 918 -29.14 -21.47 -1.73
C GLN A 918 -28.75 -20.44 -2.80
N ILE A 919 -27.45 -20.12 -2.92
CA ILE A 919 -26.93 -19.15 -3.90
C ILE A 919 -27.10 -19.71 -5.33
N ILE A 920 -26.75 -20.99 -5.56
CA ILE A 920 -26.83 -21.63 -6.89
C ILE A 920 -28.29 -21.86 -7.31
N GLU A 921 -29.14 -22.35 -6.42
CA GLU A 921 -30.55 -22.67 -6.71
C GLU A 921 -31.40 -21.44 -7.00
N ALA A 922 -30.94 -20.23 -6.60
CA ALA A 922 -31.59 -18.98 -6.99
C ALA A 922 -31.57 -18.73 -8.50
N GLY A 923 -30.70 -19.41 -9.23
CA GLY A 923 -30.64 -19.38 -10.71
C GLY A 923 -30.12 -18.04 -11.26
N ASN A 924 -29.53 -17.18 -10.42
CA ASN A 924 -28.89 -15.93 -10.86
C ASN A 924 -27.40 -16.16 -11.02
N TYR A 925 -26.93 -16.13 -12.25
CA TYR A 925 -25.56 -16.41 -12.63
C TYR A 925 -25.06 -15.41 -13.68
N ALA A 926 -23.88 -14.88 -13.47
CA ALA A 926 -23.25 -13.98 -14.41
C ALA A 926 -21.82 -14.42 -14.70
N THR A 927 -21.41 -14.40 -15.97
CA THR A 927 -20.01 -14.61 -16.36
C THR A 927 -19.52 -13.48 -17.24
N VAL A 928 -18.28 -13.09 -17.04
CA VAL A 928 -17.55 -12.21 -17.94
C VAL A 928 -16.21 -12.87 -18.25
N VAL A 929 -16.01 -13.15 -19.53
CA VAL A 929 -14.78 -13.75 -20.04
C VAL A 929 -14.20 -12.80 -21.09
N MET A 930 -13.03 -12.26 -20.82
CA MET A 930 -12.28 -11.43 -21.77
C MET A 930 -11.11 -12.23 -22.31
N VAL A 931 -11.17 -12.56 -23.59
CA VAL A 931 -10.14 -13.33 -24.27
C VAL A 931 -9.15 -12.40 -24.95
N GLY A 932 -7.90 -12.44 -24.51
CA GLY A 932 -6.82 -11.68 -25.13
C GLY A 932 -6.38 -12.30 -26.45
N GLU A 933 -6.25 -11.49 -27.50
CA GLU A 933 -5.66 -11.88 -28.78
C GLU A 933 -4.53 -10.94 -29.16
N LYS A 934 -3.44 -11.54 -29.69
CA LYS A 934 -2.33 -10.77 -30.26
C LYS A 934 -2.66 -10.43 -31.72
N LYS A 935 -2.54 -9.18 -32.09
CA LYS A 935 -2.79 -8.70 -33.45
C LYS A 935 -1.52 -8.66 -34.27
#